data_7a3fd2ab03fffc41ac9fb7eb2e6eb573
#
_entry.id   7a3fd2ab03fffc41ac9fb7eb2e6eb573
#
_cell.length_a   1.000
_cell.length_b   1.000
_cell.length_c   1.000
_cell.angle_alpha   90.00
_cell.angle_beta   90.00
_cell.angle_gamma   90.00
#
_symmetry.space_group_name_H-M   'P 1'
#
loop_
_entity.id
_entity.type
_entity.pdbx_description
1 polymer ?
#
loop_
_entity_poly.entity_id
_entity_poly.type
_entity_poly.pdbx_seq_one_letter_code
_entity_poly.pdbx_strand_id
1 'polypeptide(L)'
;SGSASTGPKKTAITVSQSFFSNEIASLPDYQQQFGNGFDKAYGWFFSNWGPSFDRVGTAGWGAQSAIDDQGTLAHPYSTASSATGIPQAFPEFANARYDWRPYNSVENFFRQGNTLNTNVNVSGSSEDGNTAFNANVGWFDDTGFTPGNSFQRLNVSLGGVAKLSNKFTIRGTMNYAKSDVRTPPIASSRGNGTDGLSIYGNVFFTPLSVDLMGLPFENPITGESVYYRQNNSIINPRWTAKNVTNRQVTNRFFWNLSANYELSDNLTATWRTGLDFYNERNINSSNKGGVEFNSAIFGFLDTFDNNNTIWDHFVSINGNYDLSEKLGLSFTAGATARSDSFDRSGVASTGQLVFGVKRHFNYQNQLPIQFSRKRNIVGLLGQATLDYDDYLFLNISARKDWVSNFQSANNSITYPGASLSFLPTNAFPDLKSENGLNFLKVRASYGTSANFDTDSAYPTVGFTEQNTQIFNDPINGGTITTNQVANFRANPDLKPELLEEVEFGIESKFWKNRISLDATYFVKTTNDLIVEEPLAPSTGFTLTQSNIGKIENTGFEADLGIDIFRGENFSWNSSVNFFTNNIIVKEQDQEQIFYSGSIPAGGALLRGGNVAQEGESLGSIYGTAIQRDDNGNFVVNAAGNYVVAQQDAEGLAPIVGDAIADYQMNFINNISYKNLSLNFQINHTKGGDILSSTVATLLGRGLIVETEDRLGTYILPGVKADGSVNNTQINNSQYFFSNLLFGPTETRIYDASVIRLQEVSLAYRVPQKFLDKTPFGALTFTVQGFNLWYDAYNTPDGANFDPNVQGVGVGNGQGFDFLNGPSARRYGFTVRASF
;
A
#
# COMPACT_ATOMS: atom_id res chain seq x y z
N SER A 1 -11.46 19.81 6.08
CA SER A 1 -12.09 20.98 5.45
C SER A 1 -12.68 21.89 6.53
N GLY A 2 -11.93 22.95 6.94
CA GLY A 2 -12.44 23.94 7.89
C GLY A 2 -13.35 24.94 7.19
N SER A 3 -14.66 24.84 7.36
CA SER A 3 -15.58 25.92 7.02
C SER A 3 -15.40 27.04 8.04
N ALA A 4 -15.09 28.24 7.58
CA ALA A 4 -15.07 29.41 8.45
C ALA A 4 -16.49 29.72 8.93
N SER A 5 -16.66 29.85 10.26
CA SER A 5 -17.95 30.19 10.85
C SER A 5 -18.24 31.70 10.63
N THR A 6 -19.39 32.04 10.06
CA THR A 6 -19.88 33.41 9.90
C THR A 6 -20.63 33.89 11.15
N GLY A 7 -20.00 33.89 12.32
CA GLY A 7 -20.52 34.42 13.57
C GLY A 7 -19.90 35.77 13.96
N PRO A 8 -20.33 36.44 15.05
CA PRO A 8 -19.72 37.67 15.51
C PRO A 8 -18.22 37.51 15.72
N LYS A 9 -17.46 38.60 15.55
CA LYS A 9 -15.99 38.67 15.59
C LYS A 9 -15.41 37.78 16.67
N LYS A 10 -14.89 36.62 16.28
CA LYS A 10 -14.15 35.69 17.15
C LYS A 10 -12.92 35.22 16.41
N THR A 11 -11.78 35.61 16.93
CA THR A 11 -10.50 34.98 16.52
C THR A 11 -10.26 33.84 17.49
N ALA A 12 -10.10 32.62 16.96
CA ALA A 12 -9.73 31.45 17.72
C ALA A 12 -8.37 30.95 17.28
N ILE A 13 -7.50 30.68 18.23
CA ILE A 13 -6.18 30.04 18.00
C ILE A 13 -6.24 28.69 18.66
N THR A 14 -5.94 27.64 17.88
CA THR A 14 -5.82 26.28 18.42
C THR A 14 -4.41 25.76 18.15
N VAL A 15 -3.76 25.27 19.19
CA VAL A 15 -2.46 24.61 19.14
C VAL A 15 -2.63 23.15 19.55
N SER A 16 -2.12 22.23 18.75
CA SER A 16 -2.10 20.81 19.05
C SER A 16 -0.67 20.30 18.95
N GLN A 17 -0.24 19.62 19.98
CA GLN A 17 1.07 18.96 20.04
C GLN A 17 0.89 17.50 20.37
N SER A 18 1.40 16.61 19.48
CA SER A 18 1.37 15.17 19.70
C SER A 18 2.79 14.62 19.73
N PHE A 19 2.99 13.63 20.57
CA PHE A 19 4.19 12.81 20.61
C PHE A 19 3.79 11.34 20.63
N PHE A 20 4.40 10.55 19.73
CA PHE A 20 4.21 9.09 19.67
C PHE A 20 5.54 8.38 19.64
N SER A 21 5.56 7.19 20.22
CA SER A 21 6.58 6.18 20.05
C SER A 21 6.10 5.17 19.00
N ASN A 22 6.99 4.78 18.10
CA ASN A 22 6.75 3.80 17.05
C ASN A 22 7.63 2.58 17.31
N GLU A 23 7.02 1.40 17.32
CA GLU A 23 7.71 0.13 17.53
C GLU A 23 7.25 -0.88 16.48
N ILE A 24 8.05 -1.91 16.30
CA ILE A 24 7.67 -3.06 15.48
C ILE A 24 6.54 -3.85 16.17
N ALA A 25 5.48 -4.16 15.45
CA ALA A 25 4.37 -4.95 15.95
C ALA A 25 4.50 -6.43 15.58
N SER A 26 5.01 -6.74 14.39
CA SER A 26 5.07 -8.10 13.82
C SER A 26 6.51 -8.64 13.79
N LEU A 27 7.14 -8.72 14.96
CA LEU A 27 8.43 -9.40 15.09
C LEU A 27 8.20 -10.90 15.24
N PRO A 28 8.82 -11.79 14.40
CA PRO A 28 8.70 -13.22 14.56
C PRO A 28 9.23 -13.74 15.90
N ASP A 29 8.61 -14.79 16.41
CA ASP A 29 9.07 -15.51 17.61
C ASP A 29 10.17 -16.49 17.24
N TYR A 30 11.42 -16.02 17.35
CA TYR A 30 12.61 -16.80 16.99
C TYR A 30 12.86 -17.93 18.00
N GLN A 31 13.12 -19.13 17.50
CA GLN A 31 13.59 -20.25 18.32
C GLN A 31 14.96 -19.88 18.93
N GLN A 32 15.32 -20.49 20.07
CA GLN A 32 16.55 -20.14 20.79
C GLN A 32 17.49 -21.35 21.00
N GLN A 33 17.26 -22.46 20.27
CA GLN A 33 17.93 -23.75 20.56
C GLN A 33 18.99 -24.12 19.53
N PHE A 34 18.88 -23.68 18.27
CA PHE A 34 19.73 -24.15 17.16
C PHE A 34 20.33 -23.00 16.38
N GLY A 35 21.58 -23.19 15.93
CA GLY A 35 22.31 -22.18 15.16
C GLY A 35 22.48 -22.52 13.70
N ASN A 36 23.39 -21.79 13.03
CA ASN A 36 23.69 -21.96 11.62
C ASN A 36 24.01 -23.40 11.23
N GLY A 37 23.49 -23.82 10.12
CA GLY A 37 23.83 -25.09 9.54
C GLY A 37 22.71 -25.67 8.68
N PHE A 38 22.94 -26.89 8.20
CA PHE A 38 21.97 -27.64 7.43
C PHE A 38 22.12 -29.11 7.75
N ASP A 39 20.98 -29.83 7.89
CA ASP A 39 20.90 -31.26 8.17
C ASP A 39 21.87 -31.70 9.31
N LYS A 40 21.76 -31.04 10.46
CA LYS A 40 22.55 -31.25 11.68
C LYS A 40 24.04 -30.80 11.59
N ALA A 41 24.53 -30.51 10.40
CA ALA A 41 25.91 -30.08 10.21
C ALA A 41 26.03 -28.56 10.45
N TYR A 42 27.07 -28.17 11.19
CA TYR A 42 27.46 -26.79 11.30
C TYR A 42 27.91 -26.20 9.94
N GLY A 43 27.58 -24.95 9.70
CA GLY A 43 28.06 -24.18 8.55
C GLY A 43 27.51 -22.76 8.59
N TRP A 44 28.26 -21.79 8.08
CA TRP A 44 27.82 -20.38 7.97
C TRP A 44 26.80 -20.21 6.83
N PHE A 45 25.62 -20.87 6.97
CA PHE A 45 24.52 -20.78 6.04
C PHE A 45 23.42 -19.81 6.50
N PHE A 46 22.46 -19.52 5.66
CA PHE A 46 21.23 -18.79 6.04
C PHE A 46 20.32 -19.54 7.02
N SER A 47 20.40 -20.86 7.06
CA SER A 47 19.47 -21.68 7.83
C SER A 47 19.99 -22.00 9.23
N ASN A 48 19.07 -22.31 10.14
CA ASN A 48 19.35 -22.73 11.51
C ASN A 48 19.10 -24.22 11.72
N TRP A 49 19.22 -25.03 10.68
CA TRP A 49 19.16 -26.50 10.77
C TRP A 49 20.49 -27.10 11.23
N GLY A 50 21.32 -26.30 11.88
CA GLY A 50 22.62 -26.70 12.42
C GLY A 50 22.57 -27.22 13.87
N PRO A 51 23.73 -27.34 14.55
CA PRO A 51 23.84 -27.86 15.90
C PRO A 51 23.08 -27.04 16.96
N SER A 52 22.67 -27.72 18.03
CA SER A 52 22.11 -27.08 19.23
C SER A 52 23.14 -26.18 19.93
N PHE A 53 22.67 -25.13 20.56
CA PHE A 53 23.47 -24.34 21.49
C PHE A 53 23.72 -25.11 22.80
N ASP A 54 22.78 -25.94 23.23
CA ASP A 54 22.95 -26.90 24.33
C ASP A 54 23.34 -28.27 23.75
N ARG A 55 24.63 -28.57 23.83
CA ARG A 55 25.17 -29.83 23.31
C ARG A 55 24.84 -31.06 24.12
N VAL A 56 24.24 -30.92 25.30
CA VAL A 56 23.92 -32.03 26.21
C VAL A 56 22.51 -32.56 25.96
N GLY A 57 21.60 -31.80 25.39
CA GLY A 57 20.18 -32.11 25.36
C GLY A 57 19.65 -32.92 24.20
N THR A 58 20.24 -32.81 22.98
CA THR A 58 19.68 -33.46 21.78
C THR A 58 20.71 -34.34 21.11
N ALA A 59 20.65 -35.63 21.35
CA ALA A 59 21.51 -36.60 20.70
C ALA A 59 21.45 -36.43 19.17
N GLY A 60 22.57 -36.25 18.54
CA GLY A 60 22.71 -36.11 17.10
C GLY A 60 22.60 -34.66 16.53
N TRP A 61 22.22 -33.68 17.32
CA TRP A 61 22.19 -32.29 16.90
C TRP A 61 23.34 -31.41 17.40
N GLY A 62 24.25 -31.93 18.18
CA GLY A 62 25.28 -31.14 18.84
C GLY A 62 26.71 -31.56 18.60
N ALA A 63 26.97 -32.72 18.06
CA ALA A 63 28.32 -33.25 17.92
C ALA A 63 29.03 -32.66 16.67
N GLN A 64 29.68 -31.54 16.80
CA GLN A 64 30.48 -30.92 15.75
C GLN A 64 31.87 -30.59 16.25
N SER A 65 32.93 -31.10 15.58
CA SER A 65 34.31 -30.82 15.94
C SER A 65 34.76 -29.36 15.79
N ALA A 66 33.99 -28.58 15.01
CA ALA A 66 34.23 -27.14 14.86
C ALA A 66 33.90 -26.33 16.09
N ILE A 67 32.99 -26.83 16.97
CA ILE A 67 32.54 -26.18 18.19
C ILE A 67 33.20 -26.88 19.37
N ASP A 68 34.07 -26.17 20.11
CA ASP A 68 34.80 -26.75 21.23
C ASP A 68 33.94 -26.95 22.49
N ASP A 69 34.60 -27.53 23.55
CA ASP A 69 33.89 -27.81 24.80
C ASP A 69 33.48 -26.59 25.61
N GLN A 70 34.02 -25.43 25.30
CA GLN A 70 33.64 -24.15 25.86
C GLN A 70 32.47 -23.50 25.11
N GLY A 71 31.94 -24.15 24.06
CA GLY A 71 30.87 -23.58 23.22
C GLY A 71 31.37 -22.44 22.33
N THR A 72 32.63 -22.51 21.87
CA THR A 72 33.18 -21.53 20.96
C THR A 72 33.70 -22.17 19.67
N LEU A 73 33.83 -21.37 18.63
CA LEU A 73 34.38 -21.77 17.33
C LEU A 73 35.31 -20.69 16.76
N ALA A 74 36.00 -21.00 15.66
CA ALA A 74 36.81 -20.01 14.97
C ALA A 74 35.92 -18.84 14.48
N HIS A 75 36.42 -17.62 14.63
CA HIS A 75 35.71 -16.43 14.27
C HIS A 75 35.33 -16.44 12.78
N PRO A 76 34.08 -16.05 12.38
CA PRO A 76 33.61 -16.14 10.99
C PRO A 76 34.51 -15.38 10.00
N TYR A 77 35.09 -14.27 10.42
CA TYR A 77 35.98 -13.48 9.56
C TYR A 77 37.38 -14.09 9.40
N SER A 78 37.84 -14.91 10.35
CA SER A 78 39.09 -15.66 10.20
C SER A 78 38.95 -16.85 9.26
N THR A 79 37.75 -17.43 9.15
CA THR A 79 37.44 -18.58 8.30
C THR A 79 36.90 -18.17 6.93
N ALA A 80 36.67 -16.88 6.70
CA ALA A 80 36.26 -16.40 5.38
C ALA A 80 37.32 -16.69 4.31
N SER A 81 36.87 -16.91 3.07
CA SER A 81 37.78 -17.11 1.95
C SER A 81 38.75 -15.91 1.80
N SER A 82 39.99 -16.18 1.60
CA SER A 82 41.01 -15.13 1.35
C SER A 82 40.68 -14.27 0.13
N ALA A 83 39.95 -14.84 -0.84
CA ALA A 83 39.49 -14.12 -2.02
C ALA A 83 38.44 -13.00 -1.70
N THR A 84 37.84 -13.01 -0.52
CA THR A 84 36.91 -11.96 -0.07
C THR A 84 37.62 -10.72 0.48
N GLY A 85 38.91 -10.81 0.77
CA GLY A 85 39.65 -9.76 1.46
C GLY A 85 39.34 -9.58 2.94
N ILE A 86 38.34 -10.32 3.48
CA ILE A 86 37.90 -10.19 4.88
C ILE A 86 39.01 -10.54 5.88
N PRO A 87 39.71 -11.69 5.78
CA PRO A 87 40.79 -11.98 6.72
C PRO A 87 41.91 -10.94 6.72
N GLN A 88 42.22 -10.32 5.58
CA GLN A 88 43.22 -9.27 5.45
C GLN A 88 42.77 -7.94 6.06
N ALA A 89 41.46 -7.63 5.96
CA ALA A 89 40.86 -6.41 6.48
C ALA A 89 40.71 -6.43 8.02
N PHE A 90 40.65 -7.64 8.62
CA PHE A 90 40.43 -7.84 10.05
C PHE A 90 41.42 -8.84 10.63
N PRO A 91 42.73 -8.51 10.62
CA PRO A 91 43.81 -9.43 11.11
C PRO A 91 43.67 -9.74 12.59
N GLU A 92 42.99 -8.89 13.38
CA GLU A 92 42.71 -9.09 14.81
C GLU A 92 41.88 -10.36 15.08
N PHE A 93 41.11 -10.83 14.12
CA PHE A 93 40.30 -12.04 14.26
C PHE A 93 41.03 -13.35 13.84
N ALA A 94 42.25 -13.29 13.38
CA ALA A 94 42.99 -14.46 12.84
C ALA A 94 42.99 -15.68 13.75
N ASN A 95 43.07 -15.47 15.08
CA ASN A 95 43.03 -16.52 16.09
C ASN A 95 41.94 -16.31 17.13
N ALA A 96 40.96 -15.43 16.82
CA ALA A 96 39.88 -15.14 17.73
C ALA A 96 38.87 -16.28 17.79
N ARG A 97 38.30 -16.49 18.97
CA ARG A 97 37.19 -17.40 19.19
C ARG A 97 35.89 -16.61 19.11
N TYR A 98 34.83 -17.27 18.72
CA TYR A 98 33.48 -16.75 18.55
C TYR A 98 32.51 -17.61 19.33
N ASP A 99 31.64 -17.01 20.15
CA ASP A 99 30.70 -17.72 21.00
C ASP A 99 29.59 -18.35 20.19
N TRP A 100 29.38 -19.66 20.36
CA TRP A 100 28.26 -20.39 19.81
C TRP A 100 27.04 -20.32 20.75
N ARG A 101 26.25 -19.28 20.57
CA ARG A 101 25.04 -18.99 21.37
C ARG A 101 24.02 -18.23 20.55
N PRO A 102 22.75 -18.15 21.01
CA PRO A 102 21.79 -17.28 20.37
C PRO A 102 22.13 -15.80 20.63
N TYR A 103 21.92 -14.99 19.59
CA TYR A 103 22.01 -13.53 19.63
C TYR A 103 20.66 -12.95 19.24
N ASN A 104 20.20 -11.90 19.94
CA ASN A 104 18.96 -11.18 19.60
C ASN A 104 19.22 -10.17 18.46
N SER A 105 19.83 -10.64 17.39
CA SER A 105 20.32 -9.82 16.29
C SER A 105 19.22 -9.07 15.56
N VAL A 106 18.09 -9.72 15.33
CA VAL A 106 16.96 -9.15 14.59
C VAL A 106 16.29 -8.07 15.42
N GLU A 107 15.99 -8.36 16.68
CA GLU A 107 15.38 -7.39 17.59
C GLU A 107 16.28 -6.16 17.78
N ASN A 108 17.58 -6.37 18.04
CA ASN A 108 18.55 -5.30 18.28
C ASN A 108 18.88 -4.46 17.04
N PHE A 109 18.55 -4.91 15.83
CA PHE A 109 18.69 -4.14 14.61
C PHE A 109 17.69 -2.99 14.54
N PHE A 110 16.47 -3.21 15.02
CA PHE A 110 15.43 -2.20 15.05
C PHE A 110 15.62 -1.26 16.23
N ARG A 111 15.09 -0.06 16.08
CA ARG A 111 15.15 0.97 17.12
C ARG A 111 13.73 1.44 17.49
N GLN A 112 13.59 2.08 18.60
CA GLN A 112 12.40 2.84 18.90
C GLN A 112 12.35 4.08 18.01
N GLY A 113 11.27 4.22 17.22
CA GLY A 113 10.98 5.40 16.42
C GLY A 113 10.16 6.41 17.22
N ASN A 114 10.16 7.66 16.79
CA ASN A 114 9.42 8.74 17.43
C ASN A 114 8.71 9.60 16.38
N THR A 115 7.49 10.04 16.72
CA THR A 115 6.72 10.98 15.90
C THR A 115 6.44 12.23 16.71
N LEU A 116 6.72 13.39 16.14
CA LEU A 116 6.33 14.68 16.64
C LEU A 116 5.37 15.33 15.64
N ASN A 117 4.19 15.78 16.12
CA ASN A 117 3.22 16.47 15.28
C ASN A 117 2.73 17.73 15.95
N THR A 118 3.10 18.89 15.39
CA THR A 118 2.71 20.21 15.85
C THR A 118 1.75 20.83 14.85
N ASN A 119 0.61 21.33 15.31
CA ASN A 119 -0.36 21.98 14.46
C ASN A 119 -0.85 23.27 15.14
N VAL A 120 -0.84 24.37 14.38
CA VAL A 120 -1.37 25.67 14.81
C VAL A 120 -2.44 26.10 13.81
N ASN A 121 -3.62 26.34 14.29
CA ASN A 121 -4.75 26.84 13.50
C ASN A 121 -5.20 28.19 14.04
N VAL A 122 -5.40 29.13 13.15
CA VAL A 122 -5.97 30.46 13.43
C VAL A 122 -7.17 30.67 12.54
N SER A 123 -8.31 30.96 13.11
CA SER A 123 -9.52 31.29 12.36
C SER A 123 -10.19 32.54 12.88
N GLY A 124 -10.87 33.27 12.01
CA GLY A 124 -11.58 34.46 12.40
C GLY A 124 -12.62 34.90 11.38
N SER A 125 -13.54 35.77 11.83
CA SER A 125 -14.55 36.38 10.97
C SER A 125 -14.68 37.87 11.29
N SER A 126 -15.14 38.64 10.30
CA SER A 126 -15.52 40.04 10.50
C SER A 126 -16.81 40.14 11.34
N GLU A 127 -17.03 41.30 11.96
CA GLU A 127 -18.22 41.56 12.78
C GLU A 127 -19.53 41.50 11.99
N ASP A 128 -19.51 41.92 10.74
CA ASP A 128 -20.63 41.85 9.81
C ASP A 128 -20.87 40.47 9.18
N GLY A 129 -19.99 39.48 9.48
CA GLY A 129 -20.06 38.13 8.93
C GLY A 129 -19.76 38.03 7.43
N ASN A 130 -19.34 39.12 6.76
CA ASN A 130 -19.09 39.15 5.33
C ASN A 130 -17.75 38.50 4.96
N THR A 131 -16.81 38.51 5.87
CA THR A 131 -15.50 37.84 5.64
C THR A 131 -15.19 36.86 6.76
N ALA A 132 -14.58 35.74 6.36
CA ALA A 132 -14.03 34.79 7.30
C ALA A 132 -12.74 34.18 6.72
N PHE A 133 -11.82 33.86 7.60
CA PHE A 133 -10.54 33.23 7.22
C PHE A 133 -10.15 32.09 8.14
N ASN A 134 -9.33 31.20 7.60
CA ASN A 134 -8.66 30.15 8.34
C ASN A 134 -7.21 30.05 7.86
N ALA A 135 -6.27 29.97 8.79
CA ALA A 135 -4.87 29.71 8.52
C ALA A 135 -4.39 28.54 9.39
N ASN A 136 -3.70 27.62 8.77
CA ASN A 136 -3.15 26.44 9.45
C ASN A 136 -1.69 26.27 9.10
N VAL A 137 -0.86 25.94 10.10
CA VAL A 137 0.54 25.51 9.92
C VAL A 137 0.72 24.23 10.71
N GLY A 138 1.17 23.20 10.02
CA GLY A 138 1.45 21.88 10.58
C GLY A 138 2.89 21.46 10.31
N TRP A 139 3.57 20.96 11.34
CA TRP A 139 4.87 20.31 11.23
C TRP A 139 4.76 18.88 11.75
N PHE A 140 5.18 17.94 10.92
CA PHE A 140 5.21 16.52 11.23
C PHE A 140 6.65 16.01 11.04
N ASP A 141 7.19 15.33 12.05
CA ASP A 141 8.52 14.72 12.04
C ASP A 141 8.42 13.30 12.59
N ASP A 142 8.72 12.33 11.75
CA ASP A 142 8.65 10.91 12.08
C ASP A 142 9.97 10.22 11.81
N THR A 143 10.47 9.53 12.81
CA THR A 143 11.60 8.61 12.70
C THR A 143 11.07 7.20 12.86
N GLY A 144 11.22 6.37 11.82
CA GLY A 144 10.77 4.98 11.87
C GLY A 144 11.64 4.10 12.75
N PHE A 145 11.13 2.94 13.10
CA PHE A 145 11.86 1.93 13.86
C PHE A 145 12.97 1.24 13.04
N THR A 146 12.93 1.31 11.71
CA THR A 146 14.00 0.81 10.85
C THR A 146 15.09 1.87 10.67
N PRO A 147 16.38 1.54 10.86
CA PRO A 147 17.47 2.46 10.59
C PRO A 147 17.41 3.04 9.18
N GLY A 148 17.54 4.36 9.04
CA GLY A 148 17.47 5.06 7.76
C GLY A 148 16.06 5.47 7.32
N ASN A 149 15.00 5.09 8.04
CA ASN A 149 13.64 5.53 7.77
C ASN A 149 13.31 6.84 8.50
N SER A 150 12.81 7.84 7.75
CA SER A 150 12.30 9.09 8.30
C SER A 150 11.32 9.77 7.35
N PHE A 151 10.38 10.52 7.91
CA PHE A 151 9.42 11.33 7.17
C PHE A 151 9.22 12.68 7.84
N GLN A 152 9.48 13.77 7.11
CA GLN A 152 9.23 15.12 7.57
C GLN A 152 8.23 15.82 6.64
N ARG A 153 7.29 16.58 7.20
CA ARG A 153 6.32 17.33 6.41
C ARG A 153 5.95 18.65 7.06
N LEU A 154 6.08 19.73 6.28
CA LEU A 154 5.51 21.05 6.56
C LEU A 154 4.24 21.23 5.72
N ASN A 155 3.14 21.62 6.35
CA ASN A 155 1.92 22.02 5.68
C ASN A 155 1.58 23.45 6.07
N VAL A 156 1.22 24.27 5.09
CA VAL A 156 0.65 25.61 5.29
C VAL A 156 -0.63 25.69 4.48
N SER A 157 -1.74 26.04 5.11
CA SER A 157 -3.00 26.26 4.42
C SER A 157 -3.63 27.56 4.82
N LEU A 158 -4.18 28.27 3.83
CA LEU A 158 -4.93 29.49 3.98
C LEU A 158 -6.27 29.32 3.28
N GLY A 159 -7.34 29.73 3.91
CA GLY A 159 -8.66 29.72 3.32
C GLY A 159 -9.45 30.94 3.71
N GLY A 160 -10.33 31.37 2.84
CA GLY A 160 -11.18 32.53 3.12
C GLY A 160 -12.44 32.56 2.27
N VAL A 161 -13.41 33.31 2.80
CA VAL A 161 -14.62 33.65 2.10
C VAL A 161 -14.86 35.16 2.28
N ALA A 162 -15.24 35.82 1.20
CA ALA A 162 -15.61 37.22 1.21
C ALA A 162 -16.91 37.42 0.41
N LYS A 163 -17.93 37.97 1.06
CA LYS A 163 -19.13 38.46 0.40
C LYS A 163 -18.85 39.93 0.03
N LEU A 164 -18.54 40.19 -1.24
CA LEU A 164 -18.18 41.54 -1.74
C LEU A 164 -19.38 42.40 -1.99
N SER A 165 -20.53 41.79 -2.18
CA SER A 165 -21.84 42.42 -2.28
C SER A 165 -22.93 41.42 -1.91
N ASN A 166 -24.19 41.90 -1.88
CA ASN A 166 -25.34 41.02 -1.65
C ASN A 166 -25.47 39.85 -2.65
N LYS A 167 -24.85 40.00 -3.83
CA LYS A 167 -24.95 39.03 -4.93
C LYS A 167 -23.64 38.35 -5.28
N PHE A 168 -22.50 38.80 -4.74
CA PHE A 168 -21.20 38.29 -5.17
C PHE A 168 -20.38 37.77 -4.00
N THR A 169 -20.08 36.47 -4.03
CA THR A 169 -19.28 35.79 -3.02
C THR A 169 -18.06 35.15 -3.66
N ILE A 170 -16.88 35.41 -3.09
CA ILE A 170 -15.63 34.76 -3.45
C ILE A 170 -15.20 33.85 -2.31
N ARG A 171 -14.73 32.65 -2.65
CA ARG A 171 -14.09 31.71 -1.73
C ARG A 171 -12.77 31.25 -2.33
N GLY A 172 -11.72 31.19 -1.52
CA GLY A 172 -10.43 30.72 -1.95
C GLY A 172 -9.77 29.86 -0.89
N THR A 173 -9.01 28.87 -1.35
CA THR A 173 -8.09 28.09 -0.52
C THR A 173 -6.75 28.01 -1.20
N MET A 174 -5.69 28.05 -0.42
CA MET A 174 -4.31 27.91 -0.87
C MET A 174 -3.57 27.00 0.09
N ASN A 175 -2.84 26.03 -0.43
CA ASN A 175 -2.12 25.05 0.35
C ASN A 175 -0.70 24.88 -0.20
N TYR A 176 0.25 24.79 0.71
CA TYR A 176 1.62 24.40 0.42
C TYR A 176 2.01 23.23 1.32
N ALA A 177 2.59 22.19 0.73
CA ALA A 177 3.13 21.06 1.45
C ALA A 177 4.56 20.79 0.98
N LYS A 178 5.47 20.63 1.92
CA LYS A 178 6.82 20.12 1.66
C LYS A 178 7.00 18.86 2.44
N SER A 179 7.35 17.75 1.76
CA SER A 179 7.71 16.49 2.39
C SER A 179 9.13 16.06 2.02
N ASP A 180 9.82 15.44 2.96
CA ASP A 180 11.12 14.80 2.79
C ASP A 180 11.00 13.38 3.36
N VAL A 181 11.05 12.39 2.49
CA VAL A 181 10.89 10.98 2.82
C VAL A 181 12.22 10.28 2.57
N ARG A 182 12.67 9.49 3.53
CA ARG A 182 13.76 8.54 3.37
C ARG A 182 13.27 7.17 3.75
N THR A 183 13.51 6.21 2.88
CA THR A 183 13.18 4.81 3.14
C THR A 183 14.42 3.94 2.93
N PRO A 184 14.65 2.93 3.77
CA PRO A 184 15.57 1.87 3.41
C PRO A 184 15.02 1.12 2.18
N PRO A 185 15.86 0.42 1.42
CA PRO A 185 15.37 -0.45 0.36
C PRO A 185 14.55 -1.57 0.98
N ILE A 186 13.31 -1.70 0.54
CA ILE A 186 12.39 -2.77 0.92
C ILE A 186 12.27 -3.76 -0.21
N ALA A 187 11.58 -4.88 0.05
CA ALA A 187 11.41 -5.95 -0.90
C ALA A 187 11.01 -5.51 -2.29
N SER A 188 11.37 -6.32 -3.19
CA SER A 188 11.09 -6.20 -4.59
C SER A 188 9.62 -6.42 -4.92
N SER A 189 8.78 -5.48 -4.61
CA SER A 189 7.68 -5.32 -5.53
C SER A 189 8.22 -4.61 -6.78
N ARG A 190 7.75 -4.95 -7.94
CA ARG A 190 8.17 -4.29 -9.20
C ARG A 190 7.94 -2.76 -9.16
N GLY A 191 7.17 -2.26 -8.21
CA GLY A 191 6.86 -0.84 -8.08
C GLY A 191 7.93 0.00 -7.37
N ASN A 192 8.85 -0.57 -6.62
CA ASN A 192 9.84 0.21 -5.86
C ASN A 192 11.27 0.14 -6.37
N GLY A 193 11.54 -0.61 -7.44
CA GLY A 193 12.80 -0.57 -8.18
C GLY A 193 14.06 -0.98 -7.40
N THR A 194 13.90 -1.70 -6.30
CA THR A 194 15.03 -2.10 -5.46
C THR A 194 15.45 -3.52 -5.80
N ASP A 195 16.17 -3.71 -6.87
CA ASP A 195 16.72 -4.98 -7.34
C ASP A 195 17.41 -5.78 -6.21
N GLY A 196 16.61 -6.48 -5.39
CA GLY A 196 17.10 -7.40 -4.37
C GLY A 196 17.85 -6.80 -3.17
N LEU A 197 17.93 -5.47 -3.04
CA LEU A 197 18.58 -4.79 -1.91
C LEU A 197 17.70 -4.71 -0.64
N SER A 198 16.68 -5.57 -0.49
CA SER A 198 15.81 -5.53 0.68
C SER A 198 16.57 -5.70 1.98
N ILE A 199 16.43 -4.69 2.86
CA ILE A 199 17.04 -4.73 4.18
C ILE A 199 16.37 -5.80 5.07
N TYR A 200 15.05 -6.02 4.91
CA TYR A 200 14.28 -6.90 5.80
C TYR A 200 14.62 -8.38 5.60
N GLY A 201 14.86 -8.81 4.36
CA GLY A 201 15.27 -10.19 4.12
C GLY A 201 16.58 -10.54 4.81
N ASN A 202 17.55 -9.64 4.71
CA ASN A 202 18.85 -9.86 5.33
C ASN A 202 18.82 -9.72 6.86
N VAL A 203 17.83 -9.02 7.42
CA VAL A 203 17.60 -8.93 8.87
C VAL A 203 16.81 -10.13 9.37
N PHE A 204 15.62 -10.38 8.84
CA PHE A 204 14.73 -11.44 9.34
C PHE A 204 15.32 -12.84 9.20
N PHE A 205 16.14 -13.06 8.17
CA PHE A 205 16.77 -14.37 7.94
C PHE A 205 18.18 -14.46 8.52
N THR A 206 18.60 -13.49 9.34
CA THR A 206 19.85 -13.58 10.09
C THR A 206 19.82 -14.81 11.01
N PRO A 207 20.75 -15.75 10.85
CA PRO A 207 20.79 -16.91 11.74
C PRO A 207 21.07 -16.51 13.19
N LEU A 208 20.46 -17.26 14.13
CA LEU A 208 20.52 -16.94 15.56
C LEU A 208 21.91 -16.93 16.15
N SER A 209 22.84 -17.71 15.61
CA SER A 209 24.24 -17.74 16.00
C SER A 209 25.09 -16.59 15.41
N VAL A 210 24.50 -15.65 14.68
CA VAL A 210 25.19 -14.51 14.09
C VAL A 210 24.95 -13.26 14.91
N ASP A 211 26.00 -12.68 15.45
CA ASP A 211 25.97 -11.37 16.13
C ASP A 211 25.97 -10.25 15.08
N LEU A 212 24.81 -9.92 14.54
CA LEU A 212 24.66 -8.86 13.53
C LEU A 212 25.16 -7.50 14.05
N MET A 213 24.95 -7.22 15.32
CA MET A 213 25.26 -5.91 15.90
C MET A 213 26.70 -5.80 16.37
N GLY A 214 27.32 -6.89 16.81
CA GLY A 214 28.71 -6.94 17.28
C GLY A 214 29.75 -7.13 16.18
N LEU A 215 29.41 -7.85 15.10
CA LEU A 215 30.35 -8.05 13.97
C LEU A 215 30.55 -6.75 13.17
N PRO A 216 31.76 -6.43 12.72
CA PRO A 216 31.98 -5.41 11.69
C PRO A 216 31.13 -5.64 10.46
N PHE A 217 30.61 -4.58 9.86
CA PHE A 217 29.72 -4.65 8.71
C PHE A 217 30.30 -4.02 7.43
N GLU A 218 31.46 -3.39 7.56
CA GLU A 218 32.11 -2.67 6.47
C GLU A 218 33.63 -2.90 6.54
N ASN A 219 34.23 -3.18 5.39
CA ASN A 219 35.69 -3.27 5.29
C ASN A 219 36.29 -1.87 5.53
N PRO A 220 37.17 -1.70 6.53
CA PRO A 220 37.70 -0.39 6.89
C PRO A 220 38.62 0.22 5.82
N ILE A 221 39.10 -0.58 4.86
CA ILE A 221 40.01 -0.14 3.81
C ILE A 221 39.25 0.22 2.53
N THR A 222 38.30 -0.64 2.11
CA THR A 222 37.61 -0.50 0.82
C THR A 222 36.18 0.07 0.94
N GLY A 223 35.57 0.04 2.13
CA GLY A 223 34.18 0.41 2.36
C GLY A 223 33.19 -0.68 1.93
N GLU A 224 33.66 -1.84 1.50
CA GLU A 224 32.82 -2.94 1.02
C GLU A 224 32.05 -3.62 2.15
N SER A 225 30.89 -4.18 1.82
CA SER A 225 30.09 -4.96 2.74
C SER A 225 30.80 -6.24 3.16
N VAL A 226 30.84 -6.49 4.45
CA VAL A 226 31.35 -7.73 5.03
C VAL A 226 30.31 -8.37 5.93
N TYR A 227 30.20 -9.71 5.85
CA TYR A 227 29.26 -10.43 6.68
C TYR A 227 29.79 -11.85 6.99
N TYR A 228 29.02 -12.61 7.77
CA TYR A 228 29.44 -13.89 8.35
C TYR A 228 29.73 -15.04 7.36
N ARG A 229 29.22 -14.97 6.12
CA ARG A 229 29.40 -16.06 5.15
C ARG A 229 30.82 -16.15 4.61
N GLN A 230 31.33 -17.37 4.47
CA GLN A 230 32.72 -17.61 4.05
C GLN A 230 33.05 -17.01 2.69
N ASN A 231 32.10 -16.97 1.76
CA ASN A 231 32.27 -16.39 0.42
C ASN A 231 31.75 -14.97 0.29
N ASN A 232 31.33 -14.35 1.42
CA ASN A 232 30.76 -13.02 1.48
C ASN A 232 29.60 -12.79 0.47
N SER A 233 28.73 -13.78 0.29
CA SER A 233 27.68 -13.76 -0.74
C SER A 233 26.35 -13.18 -0.26
N ILE A 234 26.30 -12.54 0.91
CA ILE A 234 25.12 -11.88 1.47
C ILE A 234 25.54 -10.48 1.88
N ILE A 235 24.77 -9.49 1.45
CA ILE A 235 24.95 -8.11 1.87
C ILE A 235 24.58 -7.92 3.35
N ASN A 236 25.44 -7.23 4.11
CA ASN A 236 25.13 -6.92 5.51
C ASN A 236 24.03 -5.85 5.59
N PRO A 237 22.90 -6.07 6.31
CA PRO A 237 21.83 -5.09 6.38
C PRO A 237 22.24 -3.76 7.03
N ARG A 238 23.24 -3.73 7.91
CA ARG A 238 23.81 -2.49 8.47
C ARG A 238 24.56 -1.70 7.40
N TRP A 239 25.26 -2.40 6.48
CA TRP A 239 25.89 -1.75 5.34
C TRP A 239 24.84 -1.16 4.40
N THR A 240 23.77 -1.91 4.11
CA THR A 240 22.64 -1.42 3.32
C THR A 240 22.02 -0.18 3.93
N ALA A 241 21.71 -0.20 5.23
CA ALA A 241 21.15 0.96 5.93
C ALA A 241 22.02 2.22 5.86
N LYS A 242 23.36 2.05 5.81
CA LYS A 242 24.33 3.15 5.73
C LYS A 242 24.55 3.64 4.29
N ASN A 243 24.66 2.72 3.33
CA ASN A 243 25.22 2.98 2.01
C ASN A 243 24.15 3.10 0.90
N VAL A 244 22.95 2.57 1.12
CA VAL A 244 21.83 2.67 0.17
C VAL A 244 20.86 3.76 0.63
N THR A 245 20.43 4.61 -0.29
CA THR A 245 19.55 5.73 0.02
C THR A 245 18.46 5.80 -1.03
N ASN A 246 17.20 5.77 -0.58
CA ASN A 246 16.03 6.17 -1.34
C ASN A 246 15.45 7.40 -0.65
N ARG A 247 15.46 8.54 -1.34
CA ARG A 247 14.95 9.80 -0.80
C ARG A 247 14.10 10.50 -1.84
N GLN A 248 12.95 10.98 -1.37
CA GLN A 248 12.03 11.78 -2.16
C GLN A 248 11.72 13.08 -1.42
N VAL A 249 11.92 14.20 -2.11
CA VAL A 249 11.57 15.54 -1.60
C VAL A 249 10.52 16.13 -2.51
N THR A 250 9.31 16.33 -1.98
CA THR A 250 8.18 16.88 -2.74
C THR A 250 7.82 18.26 -2.22
N ASN A 251 7.73 19.23 -3.12
CA ASN A 251 7.14 20.53 -2.88
C ASN A 251 5.85 20.61 -3.69
N ARG A 252 4.70 20.73 -3.03
CA ARG A 252 3.39 20.80 -3.67
C ARG A 252 2.68 22.09 -3.28
N PHE A 253 2.16 22.77 -4.26
CA PHE A 253 1.36 23.98 -4.10
C PHE A 253 0.05 23.78 -4.86
N PHE A 254 -1.06 23.92 -4.16
CA PHE A 254 -2.36 23.84 -4.80
C PHE A 254 -3.31 24.88 -4.23
N TRP A 255 -4.12 25.47 -5.10
CA TRP A 255 -5.11 26.44 -4.73
C TRP A 255 -6.40 26.25 -5.52
N ASN A 256 -7.48 26.77 -4.94
CA ASN A 256 -8.79 26.78 -5.55
C ASN A 256 -9.43 28.15 -5.29
N LEU A 257 -10.04 28.71 -6.33
CA LEU A 257 -10.83 29.95 -6.26
C LEU A 257 -12.23 29.66 -6.82
N SER A 258 -13.26 30.08 -6.10
CA SER A 258 -14.66 30.00 -6.49
C SER A 258 -15.31 31.37 -6.39
N ALA A 259 -15.95 31.82 -7.47
CA ALA A 259 -16.76 33.03 -7.52
C ALA A 259 -18.21 32.64 -7.81
N ASN A 260 -19.14 33.08 -6.97
CA ASN A 260 -20.56 32.85 -7.12
C ASN A 260 -21.25 34.20 -7.27
N TYR A 261 -22.08 34.34 -8.30
CA TYR A 261 -22.85 35.53 -8.58
C TYR A 261 -24.34 35.17 -8.67
N GLU A 262 -25.17 35.75 -7.80
CA GLU A 262 -26.61 35.60 -7.79
C GLU A 262 -27.22 36.45 -8.92
N LEU A 263 -27.59 35.78 -10.00
CA LEU A 263 -28.23 36.40 -11.17
C LEU A 263 -29.67 36.87 -10.81
N SER A 264 -30.36 36.00 -10.06
CA SER A 264 -31.66 36.27 -9.48
C SER A 264 -31.79 35.49 -8.16
N ASP A 265 -32.93 35.62 -7.46
CA ASP A 265 -33.17 34.88 -6.22
C ASP A 265 -33.11 33.35 -6.42
N ASN A 266 -33.40 32.86 -7.63
CA ASN A 266 -33.45 31.45 -7.96
C ASN A 266 -32.32 30.98 -8.84
N LEU A 267 -31.40 31.88 -9.30
CA LEU A 267 -30.38 31.53 -10.28
C LEU A 267 -29.01 32.07 -9.87
N THR A 268 -28.03 31.16 -9.79
CA THR A 268 -26.64 31.48 -9.44
C THR A 268 -25.67 31.02 -10.54
N ALA A 269 -24.80 31.91 -10.98
CA ALA A 269 -23.65 31.58 -11.80
C ALA A 269 -22.45 31.28 -10.90
N THR A 270 -21.75 30.20 -11.18
CA THR A 270 -20.53 29.79 -10.47
C THR A 270 -19.38 29.68 -11.46
N TRP A 271 -18.25 30.31 -11.11
CA TRP A 271 -16.98 30.02 -11.74
C TRP A 271 -16.02 29.48 -10.70
N ARG A 272 -15.37 28.36 -11.01
CA ARG A 272 -14.34 27.76 -10.17
C ARG A 272 -13.10 27.50 -11.00
N THR A 273 -11.94 27.78 -10.41
CA THR A 273 -10.65 27.47 -11.02
C THR A 273 -9.67 26.98 -9.96
N GLY A 274 -8.80 26.07 -10.34
CA GLY A 274 -7.78 25.52 -9.47
C GLY A 274 -6.50 25.18 -10.21
N LEU A 275 -5.42 25.23 -9.46
CA LEU A 275 -4.10 24.77 -9.87
C LEU A 275 -3.58 23.80 -8.84
N ASP A 276 -3.04 22.68 -9.29
CA ASP A 276 -2.23 21.77 -8.49
C ASP A 276 -0.88 21.59 -9.17
N PHE A 277 0.16 22.01 -8.51
CA PHE A 277 1.53 21.93 -8.99
C PHE A 277 2.40 21.23 -7.96
N TYR A 278 3.18 20.22 -8.38
CA TYR A 278 4.26 19.71 -7.55
C TYR A 278 5.56 19.53 -8.34
N ASN A 279 6.66 19.73 -7.60
CA ASN A 279 8.00 19.30 -7.97
C ASN A 279 8.43 18.23 -6.97
N GLU A 280 8.83 17.07 -7.47
CA GLU A 280 9.27 15.93 -6.69
C GLU A 280 10.67 15.51 -7.12
N ARG A 281 11.65 15.72 -6.25
CA ARG A 281 13.02 15.29 -6.46
C ARG A 281 13.26 13.92 -5.87
N ASN A 282 13.65 12.96 -6.69
CA ASN A 282 13.99 11.60 -6.33
C ASN A 282 15.51 11.40 -6.36
N ILE A 283 16.04 10.72 -5.35
CA ILE A 283 17.45 10.35 -5.22
C ILE A 283 17.51 8.89 -4.78
N ASN A 284 17.85 8.00 -5.70
CA ASN A 284 18.09 6.59 -5.42
C ASN A 284 19.56 6.29 -5.63
N SER A 285 20.22 5.69 -4.67
CA SER A 285 21.67 5.46 -4.77
C SER A 285 22.13 4.31 -3.91
N SER A 286 23.16 3.59 -4.39
CA SER A 286 23.96 2.69 -3.62
C SER A 286 25.45 3.02 -3.83
N ASN A 287 26.24 3.00 -2.75
CA ASN A 287 27.68 2.96 -2.92
C ASN A 287 28.09 1.61 -3.55
N LYS A 288 29.19 1.57 -4.27
CA LYS A 288 29.83 0.32 -4.71
C LYS A 288 30.31 -0.49 -3.50
N GLY A 289 30.56 -1.77 -3.70
CA GLY A 289 31.13 -2.65 -2.67
C GLY A 289 30.06 -3.42 -1.87
N GLY A 290 28.82 -3.39 -2.28
CA GLY A 290 27.84 -4.42 -1.89
C GLY A 290 28.15 -5.75 -2.58
N VAL A 291 27.38 -6.77 -2.29
CA VAL A 291 27.52 -8.11 -2.86
C VAL A 291 26.21 -8.55 -3.45
N GLU A 292 26.21 -9.64 -4.24
CA GLU A 292 25.04 -10.34 -4.77
C GLU A 292 24.42 -9.68 -6.01
N PHE A 293 24.24 -8.35 -6.07
CA PHE A 293 23.58 -7.66 -7.18
C PHE A 293 24.51 -6.64 -7.84
N ASN A 294 24.45 -6.53 -9.15
CA ASN A 294 25.27 -5.57 -9.91
C ASN A 294 25.09 -4.13 -9.44
N SER A 295 23.88 -3.74 -9.10
CA SER A 295 23.58 -2.40 -8.55
C SER A 295 24.31 -2.13 -7.23
N ALA A 296 24.46 -3.14 -6.37
CA ALA A 296 25.21 -3.03 -5.12
C ALA A 296 26.71 -3.18 -5.34
N ILE A 297 27.15 -4.11 -6.21
CA ILE A 297 28.57 -4.36 -6.48
C ILE A 297 29.22 -3.13 -7.10
N PHE A 298 28.62 -2.56 -8.13
CA PHE A 298 29.20 -1.44 -8.90
C PHE A 298 28.73 -0.07 -8.41
N GLY A 299 27.66 -0.01 -7.63
CA GLY A 299 27.03 1.23 -7.18
C GLY A 299 26.29 1.98 -8.29
N PHE A 300 25.28 2.73 -7.89
CA PHE A 300 24.46 3.56 -8.78
C PHE A 300 24.04 4.87 -8.12
N LEU A 301 23.66 5.82 -8.94
CA LEU A 301 23.04 7.09 -8.54
C LEU A 301 22.02 7.51 -9.59
N ASP A 302 20.75 7.47 -9.21
CA ASP A 302 19.68 8.03 -10.02
C ASP A 302 19.13 9.28 -9.34
N THR A 303 19.15 10.39 -10.05
CA THR A 303 18.48 11.61 -9.62
C THR A 303 17.58 12.09 -10.73
N PHE A 304 16.31 12.32 -10.37
CA PHE A 304 15.35 12.89 -11.31
C PHE A 304 14.33 13.75 -10.60
N ASP A 305 13.87 14.76 -11.30
CA ASP A 305 12.81 15.66 -10.88
C ASP A 305 11.55 15.36 -11.71
N ASN A 306 10.43 15.13 -11.02
CA ASN A 306 9.09 15.06 -11.59
C ASN A 306 8.40 16.40 -11.36
N ASN A 307 7.93 17.04 -12.43
CA ASN A 307 7.11 18.23 -12.37
C ASN A 307 5.73 17.88 -12.90
N ASN A 308 4.71 18.12 -12.09
CA ASN A 308 3.33 17.92 -12.51
C ASN A 308 2.53 19.20 -12.30
N THR A 309 1.76 19.57 -13.32
CA THR A 309 0.90 20.75 -13.29
C THR A 309 -0.48 20.39 -13.79
N ILE A 310 -1.48 20.61 -12.96
CA ILE A 310 -2.88 20.38 -13.28
C ILE A 310 -3.64 21.70 -13.15
N TRP A 311 -4.27 22.10 -14.25
CA TRP A 311 -5.22 23.21 -14.26
C TRP A 311 -6.64 22.66 -14.41
N ASP A 312 -7.55 23.12 -13.55
CA ASP A 312 -8.97 22.82 -13.61
C ASP A 312 -9.79 24.10 -13.69
N HIS A 313 -10.79 24.12 -14.57
CA HIS A 313 -11.78 25.18 -14.69
C HIS A 313 -13.17 24.56 -14.73
N PHE A 314 -14.11 25.21 -14.07
CA PHE A 314 -15.52 24.85 -14.06
C PHE A 314 -16.37 26.11 -14.11
N VAL A 315 -17.34 26.13 -14.99
CA VAL A 315 -18.39 27.14 -15.03
C VAL A 315 -19.73 26.46 -14.99
N SER A 316 -20.65 27.00 -14.20
CA SER A 316 -22.02 26.48 -14.13
C SER A 316 -23.05 27.55 -13.84
N ILE A 317 -24.28 27.24 -14.24
CA ILE A 317 -25.49 27.90 -13.81
C ILE A 317 -26.27 26.90 -12.96
N ASN A 318 -26.69 27.35 -11.78
CA ASN A 318 -27.44 26.56 -10.81
C ASN A 318 -28.77 27.27 -10.56
N GLY A 319 -29.88 26.55 -10.65
CA GLY A 319 -31.18 27.06 -10.43
C GLY A 319 -31.99 26.27 -9.40
N ASN A 320 -32.81 26.95 -8.62
CA ASN A 320 -33.76 26.35 -7.68
C ASN A 320 -35.14 27.05 -7.85
N TYR A 321 -36.15 26.27 -8.19
CA TYR A 321 -37.48 26.77 -8.51
C TYR A 321 -38.56 25.92 -7.83
N ASP A 322 -39.49 26.57 -7.20
CA ASP A 322 -40.75 25.96 -6.78
C ASP A 322 -41.72 26.03 -7.97
N LEU A 323 -41.88 24.92 -8.70
CA LEU A 323 -42.79 24.84 -9.86
C LEU A 323 -44.28 24.82 -9.45
N SER A 324 -44.56 24.32 -8.24
CA SER A 324 -45.83 24.37 -7.57
C SER A 324 -45.65 24.22 -6.05
N GLU A 325 -46.70 24.29 -5.25
CA GLU A 325 -46.66 24.06 -3.78
C GLU A 325 -46.08 22.71 -3.39
N LYS A 326 -46.06 21.73 -4.31
CA LYS A 326 -45.59 20.35 -4.08
C LYS A 326 -44.44 19.92 -4.99
N LEU A 327 -44.04 20.76 -5.92
CA LEU A 327 -43.01 20.34 -6.91
C LEU A 327 -41.89 21.36 -6.97
N GLY A 328 -40.72 20.94 -6.48
CA GLY A 328 -39.48 21.66 -6.57
C GLY A 328 -38.59 21.15 -7.72
N LEU A 329 -37.85 22.05 -8.33
CA LEU A 329 -36.83 21.74 -9.34
C LEU A 329 -35.51 22.40 -8.96
N SER A 330 -34.45 21.61 -8.78
CA SER A 330 -33.09 22.12 -8.76
C SER A 330 -32.31 21.61 -9.97
N PHE A 331 -31.50 22.46 -10.56
CA PHE A 331 -30.66 22.04 -11.68
C PHE A 331 -29.28 22.68 -11.68
N THR A 332 -28.33 22.00 -12.29
CA THR A 332 -27.00 22.51 -12.62
C THR A 332 -26.71 22.20 -14.08
N ALA A 333 -26.28 23.21 -14.84
CA ALA A 333 -25.72 23.04 -16.18
C ALA A 333 -24.33 23.67 -16.22
N GLY A 334 -23.33 23.00 -16.76
CA GLY A 334 -21.98 23.49 -16.68
C GLY A 334 -21.02 22.89 -17.70
N ALA A 335 -19.82 23.47 -17.70
CA ALA A 335 -18.69 23.01 -18.51
C ALA A 335 -17.42 22.92 -17.64
N THR A 336 -16.56 21.98 -17.97
CA THR A 336 -15.25 21.78 -17.33
C THR A 336 -14.16 21.79 -18.38
N ALA A 337 -12.97 22.26 -17.98
CA ALA A 337 -11.75 22.14 -18.77
C ALA A 337 -10.59 21.80 -17.84
N ARG A 338 -9.88 20.72 -18.13
CA ARG A 338 -8.72 20.27 -17.37
C ARG A 338 -7.52 20.08 -18.29
N SER A 339 -6.35 20.47 -17.81
CA SER A 339 -5.07 20.26 -18.48
C SER A 339 -4.08 19.65 -17.49
N ASP A 340 -3.62 18.45 -17.77
CA ASP A 340 -2.58 17.74 -17.02
C ASP A 340 -1.28 17.81 -17.81
N SER A 341 -0.20 18.25 -17.19
CA SER A 341 1.14 18.29 -17.78
C SER A 341 2.13 17.67 -16.79
N PHE A 342 2.81 16.63 -17.23
CA PHE A 342 3.84 15.95 -16.47
C PHE A 342 5.16 15.99 -17.25
N ASP A 343 6.24 16.33 -16.54
CA ASP A 343 7.61 16.34 -17.09
C ASP A 343 8.56 15.69 -16.09
N ARG A 344 9.39 14.78 -16.59
CA ARG A 344 10.44 14.12 -15.82
C ARG A 344 11.78 14.35 -16.48
N SER A 345 12.76 14.83 -15.72
CA SER A 345 14.12 15.01 -16.18
C SER A 345 15.13 14.57 -15.12
N GLY A 346 16.23 13.97 -15.54
CA GLY A 346 17.24 13.48 -14.61
C GLY A 346 18.38 12.72 -15.25
N VAL A 347 19.15 12.03 -14.42
CA VAL A 347 20.27 11.21 -14.83
C VAL A 347 20.31 9.93 -14.00
N ALA A 348 20.44 8.79 -14.67
CA ALA A 348 20.78 7.50 -14.10
C ALA A 348 22.27 7.22 -14.33
N SER A 349 23.01 6.89 -13.28
CA SER A 349 24.44 6.64 -13.34
C SER A 349 24.81 5.32 -12.70
N THR A 350 25.68 4.54 -13.35
CA THR A 350 26.14 3.23 -12.88
C THR A 350 27.64 3.10 -12.95
N GLY A 351 28.22 2.25 -12.08
CA GLY A 351 29.67 2.02 -12.03
C GLY A 351 30.41 3.12 -11.28
N GLN A 352 30.21 3.23 -9.96
CA GLN A 352 30.87 4.23 -9.12
C GLN A 352 32.40 4.06 -9.12
N LEU A 353 33.14 5.12 -9.42
CA LEU A 353 34.61 5.10 -9.48
C LEU A 353 35.25 5.19 -8.09
N VAL A 354 34.87 6.19 -7.30
CA VAL A 354 35.37 6.44 -5.94
C VAL A 354 34.26 6.20 -4.94
N PHE A 355 34.45 5.33 -3.95
CA PHE A 355 33.52 5.02 -2.89
C PHE A 355 33.11 6.27 -2.11
N GLY A 356 31.84 6.40 -1.77
CA GLY A 356 31.30 7.48 -0.95
C GLY A 356 31.03 8.79 -1.68
N VAL A 357 31.50 8.98 -2.91
CA VAL A 357 31.28 10.18 -3.71
C VAL A 357 30.05 10.00 -4.60
N LYS A 358 28.87 10.45 -4.12
CA LYS A 358 27.58 10.38 -4.81
C LYS A 358 27.39 11.62 -5.69
N ARG A 359 28.09 11.67 -6.85
CA ARG A 359 28.02 12.71 -7.88
C ARG A 359 28.09 12.05 -9.25
N HIS A 360 27.25 12.43 -10.22
CA HIS A 360 27.13 11.77 -11.52
C HIS A 360 28.48 11.63 -12.26
N PHE A 361 29.35 12.63 -12.20
CA PHE A 361 30.69 12.58 -12.81
C PHE A 361 31.61 11.47 -12.24
N ASN A 362 31.27 10.92 -11.07
CA ASN A 362 32.02 9.83 -10.41
C ASN A 362 31.53 8.44 -10.82
N TYR A 363 30.81 8.32 -11.92
CA TYR A 363 30.29 7.05 -12.43
C TYR A 363 30.75 6.84 -13.88
N GLN A 364 30.91 5.56 -14.25
CA GLN A 364 31.39 5.17 -15.58
C GLN A 364 30.35 5.48 -16.67
N ASN A 365 29.09 5.16 -16.39
CA ASN A 365 27.99 5.35 -17.34
C ASN A 365 26.98 6.36 -16.78
N GLN A 366 26.49 7.21 -17.66
CA GLN A 366 25.45 8.20 -17.33
C GLN A 366 24.42 8.20 -18.45
N LEU A 367 23.18 7.96 -18.11
CA LEU A 367 22.04 7.93 -19.02
C LEU A 367 21.06 9.03 -18.65
N PRO A 368 20.62 9.86 -19.61
CA PRO A 368 19.60 10.84 -19.35
C PRO A 368 18.26 10.14 -19.07
N ILE A 369 17.51 10.68 -18.10
CA ILE A 369 16.10 10.35 -17.86
C ILE A 369 15.31 11.53 -18.39
N GLN A 370 14.42 11.28 -19.37
CA GLN A 370 13.57 12.33 -19.92
C GLN A 370 12.23 11.71 -20.34
N PHE A 371 11.14 12.30 -19.86
CA PHE A 371 9.79 11.91 -20.23
C PHE A 371 8.85 13.09 -20.05
N SER A 372 7.96 13.33 -21.00
CA SER A 372 6.90 14.34 -20.87
C SER A 372 5.57 13.83 -21.40
N ARG A 373 4.48 14.26 -20.76
CA ARG A 373 3.11 13.90 -21.12
C ARG A 373 2.20 15.10 -20.88
N LYS A 374 1.29 15.34 -21.84
CA LYS A 374 0.22 16.32 -21.67
C LYS A 374 -1.12 15.70 -22.08
N ARG A 375 -2.15 15.90 -21.25
CA ARG A 375 -3.52 15.48 -21.50
C ARG A 375 -4.49 16.62 -21.22
N ASN A 376 -5.46 16.82 -22.11
CA ASN A 376 -6.54 17.78 -21.92
C ASN A 376 -7.87 17.05 -21.93
N ILE A 377 -8.77 17.47 -21.03
CA ILE A 377 -10.14 16.96 -20.94
C ILE A 377 -11.09 18.16 -20.93
N VAL A 378 -12.08 18.16 -21.79
CA VAL A 378 -13.15 19.16 -21.82
C VAL A 378 -14.47 18.42 -21.64
N GLY A 379 -15.33 18.90 -20.75
CA GLY A 379 -16.59 18.27 -20.43
C GLY A 379 -17.78 19.22 -20.40
N LEU A 380 -18.93 18.74 -20.84
CA LEU A 380 -20.23 19.36 -20.62
C LEU A 380 -21.04 18.48 -19.68
N LEU A 381 -21.75 19.09 -18.74
CA LEU A 381 -22.58 18.38 -17.78
C LEU A 381 -23.90 19.10 -17.53
N GLY A 382 -24.91 18.26 -17.24
CA GLY A 382 -26.20 18.71 -16.75
C GLY A 382 -26.74 17.75 -15.71
N GLN A 383 -27.38 18.30 -14.69
CA GLN A 383 -28.07 17.55 -13.64
C GLN A 383 -29.36 18.28 -13.26
N ALA A 384 -30.42 17.54 -13.03
CA ALA A 384 -31.68 18.05 -12.53
C ALA A 384 -32.23 17.14 -11.43
N THR A 385 -32.74 17.74 -10.36
CA THR A 385 -33.48 17.05 -9.30
C THR A 385 -34.89 17.59 -9.22
N LEU A 386 -35.87 16.70 -9.36
CA LEU A 386 -37.26 16.97 -9.09
C LEU A 386 -37.55 16.48 -7.66
N ASP A 387 -38.08 17.34 -6.85
CA ASP A 387 -38.58 17.06 -5.51
C ASP A 387 -40.12 17.16 -5.50
N TYR A 388 -40.78 16.08 -5.17
CA TYR A 388 -42.25 16.05 -5.02
C TYR A 388 -42.65 15.90 -3.56
N ASP A 389 -43.17 16.96 -2.99
CA ASP A 389 -43.81 17.05 -1.66
C ASP A 389 -42.87 16.50 -0.54
N ASP A 390 -41.54 16.77 -0.65
CA ASP A 390 -40.48 16.37 0.30
C ASP A 390 -40.39 14.84 0.59
N TYR A 391 -41.02 13.99 -0.24
CA TYR A 391 -40.95 12.55 -0.05
C TYR A 391 -40.51 11.73 -1.27
N LEU A 392 -40.54 12.30 -2.47
CA LEU A 392 -40.10 11.63 -3.68
C LEU A 392 -39.14 12.51 -4.45
N PHE A 393 -37.91 12.03 -4.65
CA PHE A 393 -36.86 12.76 -5.34
C PHE A 393 -36.38 11.97 -6.54
N LEU A 394 -36.43 12.58 -7.72
CA LEU A 394 -35.83 12.04 -8.94
C LEU A 394 -34.67 12.92 -9.36
N ASN A 395 -33.46 12.36 -9.39
CA ASN A 395 -32.28 13.01 -9.94
C ASN A 395 -31.92 12.39 -11.28
N ILE A 396 -31.64 13.24 -12.27
CA ILE A 396 -31.17 12.82 -13.60
C ILE A 396 -29.93 13.64 -13.90
N SER A 397 -28.89 13.00 -14.40
CA SER A 397 -27.65 13.65 -14.79
C SER A 397 -27.12 13.07 -16.11
N ALA A 398 -26.37 13.88 -16.83
CA ALA A 398 -25.60 13.44 -17.98
C ALA A 398 -24.34 14.27 -18.10
N ARG A 399 -23.25 13.62 -18.51
CA ARG A 399 -21.99 14.28 -18.80
C ARG A 399 -21.42 13.74 -20.11
N LYS A 400 -20.77 14.63 -20.88
CA LYS A 400 -20.01 14.24 -22.07
C LYS A 400 -18.62 14.83 -21.98
N ASP A 401 -17.59 13.97 -22.05
CA ASP A 401 -16.19 14.38 -22.04
C ASP A 401 -15.52 14.11 -23.37
N TRP A 402 -14.55 14.97 -23.72
CA TRP A 402 -13.62 14.82 -24.84
C TRP A 402 -12.21 14.83 -24.26
N VAL A 403 -11.40 13.84 -24.65
CA VAL A 403 -10.07 13.59 -24.11
C VAL A 403 -9.03 13.53 -25.22
N SER A 404 -7.89 14.18 -25.02
CA SER A 404 -6.90 14.39 -26.07
C SER A 404 -5.99 13.20 -26.40
N ASN A 405 -6.00 12.14 -25.59
CA ASN A 405 -5.14 10.97 -25.78
C ASN A 405 -5.75 9.86 -26.66
N PHE A 406 -6.99 10.03 -27.09
CA PHE A 406 -7.66 9.10 -28.04
C PHE A 406 -7.83 9.74 -29.43
N GLN A 407 -8.01 8.92 -30.46
CA GLN A 407 -8.31 9.37 -31.80
C GLN A 407 -9.67 10.07 -31.87
N SER A 408 -9.82 11.03 -32.81
CA SER A 408 -11.02 11.86 -32.91
C SER A 408 -12.33 11.08 -33.08
N ALA A 409 -12.28 9.87 -33.61
CA ALA A 409 -13.44 8.98 -33.71
C ALA A 409 -13.90 8.45 -32.33
N ASN A 410 -12.97 8.26 -31.40
CA ASN A 410 -13.19 7.59 -30.11
C ASN A 410 -12.82 8.47 -28.89
N ASN A 411 -12.52 9.77 -29.10
CA ASN A 411 -12.05 10.64 -28.04
C ASN A 411 -13.14 11.19 -27.13
N SER A 412 -14.40 10.79 -27.31
CA SER A 412 -15.49 11.28 -26.48
C SER A 412 -16.37 10.17 -26.00
N ILE A 413 -16.89 10.35 -24.77
CA ILE A 413 -17.84 9.44 -24.16
C ILE A 413 -18.95 10.24 -23.47
N THR A 414 -20.18 9.72 -23.52
CA THR A 414 -21.32 10.28 -22.79
C THR A 414 -21.74 9.26 -21.73
N TYR A 415 -21.87 9.72 -20.51
CA TYR A 415 -22.26 8.87 -19.38
C TYR A 415 -23.41 9.49 -18.60
N PRO A 416 -24.60 8.84 -18.64
CA PRO A 416 -25.78 9.25 -17.90
C PRO A 416 -25.80 8.74 -16.47
N GLY A 417 -26.68 9.32 -15.66
CA GLY A 417 -27.02 8.83 -14.34
C GLY A 417 -28.46 9.19 -13.98
N ALA A 418 -29.10 8.33 -13.20
CA ALA A 418 -30.43 8.56 -12.65
C ALA A 418 -30.52 7.97 -11.25
N SER A 419 -31.19 8.67 -10.32
CA SER A 419 -31.47 8.12 -9.00
C SER A 419 -32.86 8.51 -8.52
N LEU A 420 -33.51 7.59 -7.83
CA LEU A 420 -34.81 7.75 -7.22
C LEU A 420 -34.68 7.54 -5.71
N SER A 421 -35.14 8.48 -4.93
CA SER A 421 -35.23 8.37 -3.48
C SER A 421 -36.69 8.57 -3.03
N PHE A 422 -37.15 7.64 -2.22
CA PHE A 422 -38.52 7.69 -1.65
C PHE A 422 -38.43 7.66 -0.12
N LEU A 423 -39.13 8.57 0.54
CA LEU A 423 -39.21 8.69 1.98
C LEU A 423 -40.60 8.26 2.47
N PRO A 424 -40.84 6.97 2.71
CA PRO A 424 -42.17 6.47 3.15
C PRO A 424 -42.69 7.16 4.40
N THR A 425 -41.80 7.50 5.32
CA THR A 425 -42.15 8.20 6.58
C THR A 425 -42.59 9.65 6.37
N ASN A 426 -42.29 10.27 5.22
CA ASN A 426 -42.81 11.59 4.88
C ASN A 426 -44.13 11.46 4.06
N ALA A 427 -44.18 10.49 3.13
CA ALA A 427 -45.37 10.21 2.33
C ALA A 427 -46.55 9.71 3.19
N PHE A 428 -46.26 8.91 4.21
CA PHE A 428 -47.22 8.29 5.11
C PHE A 428 -46.82 8.58 6.56
N PRO A 429 -47.18 9.77 7.12
CA PRO A 429 -46.78 10.17 8.47
C PRO A 429 -47.18 9.18 9.57
N ASP A 430 -48.21 8.40 9.37
CA ASP A 430 -48.70 7.36 10.31
C ASP A 430 -47.70 6.20 10.48
N LEU A 431 -46.75 6.07 9.59
CA LEU A 431 -45.63 5.12 9.75
C LEU A 431 -44.63 5.56 10.84
N LYS A 432 -44.60 6.87 11.14
CA LYS A 432 -43.69 7.39 12.19
C LYS A 432 -44.22 7.05 13.57
N SER A 433 -43.35 6.45 14.37
CA SER A 433 -43.62 6.17 15.77
C SER A 433 -42.41 6.55 16.61
N GLU A 434 -42.63 7.28 17.72
CA GLU A 434 -41.53 7.71 18.59
C GLU A 434 -40.70 6.54 19.10
N ASN A 435 -41.36 5.45 19.45
CA ASN A 435 -40.74 4.23 19.98
C ASN A 435 -40.60 3.09 18.94
N GLY A 436 -40.84 3.39 17.67
CA GLY A 436 -40.70 2.49 16.52
C GLY A 436 -39.86 3.11 15.41
N LEU A 437 -40.40 3.08 14.20
CA LEU A 437 -39.76 3.67 13.02
C LEU A 437 -39.86 5.19 13.06
N ASN A 438 -38.75 5.88 13.09
CA ASN A 438 -38.67 7.34 13.08
C ASN A 438 -38.42 7.91 11.68
N PHE A 439 -37.65 7.19 10.88
CA PHE A 439 -37.25 7.59 9.54
C PHE A 439 -37.06 6.36 8.67
N LEU A 440 -37.51 6.43 7.43
CA LEU A 440 -37.27 5.44 6.40
C LEU A 440 -37.07 6.14 5.05
N LYS A 441 -35.98 5.81 4.36
CA LYS A 441 -35.70 6.20 3.00
C LYS A 441 -35.27 4.98 2.22
N VAL A 442 -35.80 4.81 1.03
CA VAL A 442 -35.38 3.78 0.06
C VAL A 442 -34.81 4.50 -1.16
N ARG A 443 -33.73 4.01 -1.69
CA ARG A 443 -33.06 4.58 -2.86
C ARG A 443 -32.71 3.52 -3.89
N ALA A 444 -32.81 3.90 -5.15
CA ALA A 444 -32.30 3.14 -6.27
C ALA A 444 -31.55 4.09 -7.20
N SER A 445 -30.38 3.69 -7.68
CA SER A 445 -29.59 4.51 -8.58
C SER A 445 -28.97 3.69 -9.70
N TYR A 446 -28.83 4.35 -10.84
CA TYR A 446 -27.99 3.94 -11.95
C TYR A 446 -27.03 5.09 -12.24
N GLY A 447 -25.74 4.80 -12.22
CA GLY A 447 -24.70 5.78 -12.49
C GLY A 447 -23.68 5.22 -13.47
N THR A 448 -23.09 6.11 -14.24
CA THR A 448 -21.98 5.73 -15.11
C THR A 448 -20.83 6.70 -14.93
N SER A 449 -19.59 6.20 -15.13
CA SER A 449 -18.37 7.00 -15.18
C SER A 449 -17.40 6.44 -16.23
N ALA A 450 -16.43 7.23 -16.64
CA ALA A 450 -15.46 6.81 -17.64
C ALA A 450 -14.03 6.90 -17.10
N ASN A 451 -13.18 5.96 -17.51
CA ASN A 451 -11.75 6.04 -17.28
C ASN A 451 -11.02 6.32 -18.60
N PHE A 452 -10.03 7.21 -18.54
CA PHE A 452 -9.24 7.67 -19.69
C PHE A 452 -7.74 7.38 -19.50
N ASP A 453 -7.37 6.68 -18.43
CA ASP A 453 -5.97 6.39 -18.17
C ASP A 453 -5.47 5.29 -19.08
N THR A 454 -4.31 5.55 -19.65
CA THR A 454 -3.58 4.66 -20.54
C THR A 454 -2.13 4.64 -20.10
N ASP A 455 -1.46 3.49 -20.15
CA ASP A 455 -0.06 3.38 -19.74
C ASP A 455 0.86 4.19 -20.64
N SER A 456 0.59 4.19 -21.93
CA SER A 456 1.26 5.07 -22.91
C SER A 456 0.62 6.46 -22.91
N ALA A 457 1.43 7.49 -23.09
CA ALA A 457 0.95 8.87 -23.24
C ALA A 457 0.06 9.05 -24.50
N TYR A 458 0.36 8.33 -25.56
CA TYR A 458 -0.33 8.38 -26.86
C TYR A 458 -0.50 6.96 -27.42
N PRO A 459 -1.40 6.15 -26.83
CA PRO A 459 -1.51 4.74 -27.16
C PRO A 459 -2.08 4.49 -28.55
N THR A 460 -2.64 5.52 -29.18
CA THR A 460 -3.31 5.45 -30.48
C THR A 460 -2.43 5.87 -31.66
N VAL A 461 -1.20 6.30 -31.40
CA VAL A 461 -0.26 6.80 -32.43
C VAL A 461 1.08 6.07 -32.31
N GLY A 462 1.53 5.50 -33.41
CA GLY A 462 2.87 4.90 -33.50
C GLY A 462 3.97 5.96 -33.47
N PHE A 463 5.04 5.69 -32.76
CA PHE A 463 6.18 6.61 -32.64
C PHE A 463 7.51 5.85 -32.76
N THR A 464 8.57 6.59 -33.01
CA THR A 464 9.93 6.08 -32.97
C THR A 464 10.62 6.54 -31.70
N GLU A 465 11.38 5.66 -31.12
CA GLU A 465 12.24 5.95 -29.95
C GLU A 465 13.67 6.20 -30.42
N GLN A 466 14.33 7.16 -29.81
CA GLN A 466 15.75 7.34 -29.98
C GLN A 466 16.47 6.34 -29.08
N ASN A 467 17.22 5.43 -29.68
CA ASN A 467 18.04 4.46 -28.97
C ASN A 467 19.51 4.74 -29.24
N THR A 468 20.29 4.96 -28.20
CA THR A 468 21.75 4.99 -28.30
C THR A 468 22.26 3.56 -28.30
N GLN A 469 22.05 2.83 -29.37
CA GLN A 469 22.80 1.60 -29.57
C GLN A 469 24.24 1.98 -29.94
N ILE A 470 25.17 1.26 -29.30
CA ILE A 470 26.60 1.44 -29.57
C ILE A 470 26.90 0.84 -30.98
N PHE A 471 26.60 1.58 -32.01
CA PHE A 471 27.23 1.36 -33.26
C PHE A 471 28.53 2.18 -33.23
N ASN A 472 29.65 1.51 -33.28
CA ASN A 472 30.92 2.19 -33.50
C ASN A 472 30.89 2.82 -34.88
N ASP A 473 30.97 4.13 -34.97
CA ASP A 473 31.23 4.83 -36.21
C ASP A 473 32.64 4.43 -36.68
N PRO A 474 32.75 3.63 -37.74
CA PRO A 474 34.08 3.14 -38.17
C PRO A 474 34.97 4.28 -38.71
N ILE A 475 34.42 5.46 -38.93
CA ILE A 475 35.14 6.62 -39.50
C ILE A 475 35.60 7.59 -38.41
N ASN A 476 34.75 7.87 -37.40
CA ASN A 476 35.00 8.91 -36.42
C ASN A 476 35.16 8.37 -34.98
N GLY A 477 34.95 7.09 -34.75
CA GLY A 477 35.19 6.45 -33.44
C GLY A 477 34.20 6.86 -32.35
N GLY A 478 32.91 7.16 -32.68
CA GLY A 478 31.87 7.59 -31.77
C GLY A 478 30.67 6.65 -31.72
N THR A 479 29.72 6.94 -30.82
CA THR A 479 28.41 6.27 -30.75
C THR A 479 27.43 6.96 -31.68
N ILE A 480 26.64 6.18 -32.43
CA ILE A 480 25.60 6.71 -33.29
C ILE A 480 24.25 6.54 -32.59
N THR A 481 23.49 7.61 -32.48
CA THR A 481 22.10 7.56 -32.05
C THR A 481 21.22 7.11 -33.22
N THR A 482 20.43 6.08 -33.04
CA THR A 482 19.51 5.55 -34.05
C THR A 482 18.07 5.75 -33.61
N ASN A 483 17.16 5.90 -34.60
CA ASN A 483 15.73 5.80 -34.36
C ASN A 483 15.32 4.32 -34.44
N GLN A 484 14.59 3.87 -33.45
CA GLN A 484 13.99 2.55 -33.43
C GLN A 484 12.47 2.71 -33.39
N VAL A 485 11.74 1.86 -34.13
CA VAL A 485 10.29 1.75 -33.94
C VAL A 485 10.04 1.25 -32.52
N ALA A 486 9.16 1.92 -31.78
CA ALA A 486 8.78 1.48 -30.44
C ALA A 486 8.28 0.04 -30.45
N ASN A 487 8.59 -0.74 -29.43
CA ASN A 487 8.10 -2.11 -29.27
C ASN A 487 6.59 -2.19 -29.02
N PHE A 488 5.97 -1.06 -28.83
CA PHE A 488 4.53 -0.90 -28.59
C PHE A 488 3.81 -0.64 -29.92
N ARG A 489 2.82 -1.48 -30.24
CA ARG A 489 1.93 -1.28 -31.40
C ARG A 489 0.79 -0.35 -31.01
N ALA A 490 0.70 0.80 -31.65
CA ALA A 490 -0.40 1.73 -31.46
C ALA A 490 -1.74 1.11 -31.88
N ASN A 491 -2.79 1.38 -31.08
CA ASN A 491 -4.17 0.97 -31.38
C ASN A 491 -5.04 2.21 -31.64
N PRO A 492 -5.32 2.57 -32.91
CA PRO A 492 -6.14 3.73 -33.24
C PRO A 492 -7.62 3.57 -32.84
N ASP A 493 -8.07 2.34 -32.60
CA ASP A 493 -9.46 2.02 -32.26
C ASP A 493 -9.73 2.06 -30.75
N LEU A 494 -8.69 2.32 -29.96
CA LEU A 494 -8.79 2.40 -28.50
C LEU A 494 -9.81 3.48 -28.09
N LYS A 495 -10.67 3.16 -27.13
CA LYS A 495 -11.73 4.01 -26.58
C LYS A 495 -11.69 4.04 -25.05
N PRO A 496 -12.32 5.05 -24.39
CA PRO A 496 -12.41 5.10 -22.94
C PRO A 496 -13.17 3.88 -22.37
N GLU A 497 -12.76 3.46 -21.18
CA GLU A 497 -13.50 2.47 -20.40
C GLU A 497 -14.79 3.08 -19.85
N LEU A 498 -15.85 2.27 -19.74
CA LEU A 498 -17.12 2.66 -19.14
C LEU A 498 -17.41 1.80 -17.90
N LEU A 499 -17.53 2.47 -16.78
CA LEU A 499 -18.03 1.87 -15.55
C LEU A 499 -19.51 2.20 -15.40
N GLU A 500 -20.31 1.17 -15.19
CA GLU A 500 -21.75 1.23 -14.93
C GLU A 500 -22.03 0.67 -13.55
N GLU A 501 -22.89 1.36 -12.78
CA GLU A 501 -23.23 0.96 -11.41
C GLU A 501 -24.74 1.05 -11.18
N VAL A 502 -25.28 -0.02 -10.61
CA VAL A 502 -26.65 -0.09 -10.12
C VAL A 502 -26.59 -0.28 -8.61
N GLU A 503 -27.30 0.56 -7.87
CA GLU A 503 -27.38 0.49 -6.42
C GLU A 503 -28.82 0.45 -5.92
N PHE A 504 -29.03 -0.29 -4.85
CA PHE A 504 -30.25 -0.27 -4.05
C PHE A 504 -29.88 -0.05 -2.58
N GLY A 505 -30.49 0.95 -1.96
CA GLY A 505 -30.18 1.30 -0.59
C GLY A 505 -31.39 1.57 0.27
N ILE A 506 -31.22 1.35 1.56
CA ILE A 506 -32.19 1.66 2.60
C ILE A 506 -31.50 2.41 3.73
N GLU A 507 -32.10 3.51 4.17
CA GLU A 507 -31.68 4.25 5.35
C GLU A 507 -32.87 4.30 6.33
N SER A 508 -32.65 3.91 7.59
CA SER A 508 -33.69 3.85 8.59
C SER A 508 -33.21 4.27 9.97
N LYS A 509 -34.12 4.85 10.75
CA LYS A 509 -33.88 5.21 12.16
C LYS A 509 -35.05 4.75 13.03
N PHE A 510 -34.69 4.20 14.20
CA PHE A 510 -35.66 3.65 15.14
C PHE A 510 -35.44 4.17 16.57
N TRP A 511 -36.51 4.05 17.40
CA TRP A 511 -36.47 4.33 18.84
C TRP A 511 -35.86 5.69 19.17
N LYS A 512 -36.58 6.76 18.80
CA LYS A 512 -36.08 8.14 19.02
C LYS A 512 -34.72 8.39 18.37
N ASN A 513 -34.51 7.80 17.18
CA ASN A 513 -33.26 7.83 16.42
C ASN A 513 -32.05 7.25 17.19
N ARG A 514 -32.30 6.27 18.08
CA ARG A 514 -31.19 5.61 18.80
C ARG A 514 -30.51 4.52 18.00
N ILE A 515 -31.24 3.92 17.07
CA ILE A 515 -30.70 2.95 16.13
C ILE A 515 -30.77 3.56 14.73
N SER A 516 -29.68 3.54 14.00
CA SER A 516 -29.60 3.91 12.59
C SER A 516 -29.03 2.76 11.79
N LEU A 517 -29.62 2.49 10.65
CA LEU A 517 -29.12 1.54 9.66
C LEU A 517 -29.10 2.21 8.30
N ASP A 518 -27.95 2.20 7.67
CA ASP A 518 -27.78 2.47 6.23
C ASP A 518 -27.23 1.20 5.59
N ALA A 519 -27.89 0.67 4.58
CA ALA A 519 -27.46 -0.52 3.88
C ALA A 519 -27.61 -0.33 2.37
N THR A 520 -26.60 -0.76 1.62
CA THR A 520 -26.56 -0.65 0.17
C THR A 520 -26.05 -1.95 -0.44
N TYR A 521 -26.76 -2.41 -1.47
CA TYR A 521 -26.31 -3.45 -2.38
C TYR A 521 -26.00 -2.81 -3.72
N PHE A 522 -24.83 -3.14 -4.29
CA PHE A 522 -24.41 -2.61 -5.58
C PHE A 522 -23.94 -3.70 -6.53
N VAL A 523 -24.12 -3.42 -7.82
CA VAL A 523 -23.54 -4.15 -8.94
C VAL A 523 -22.83 -3.14 -9.82
N LYS A 524 -21.53 -3.31 -9.98
CA LYS A 524 -20.64 -2.42 -10.69
C LYS A 524 -19.97 -3.18 -11.83
N THR A 525 -20.15 -2.73 -13.06
CA THR A 525 -19.61 -3.37 -14.25
C THR A 525 -18.66 -2.41 -14.96
N THR A 526 -17.43 -2.80 -15.17
CA THR A 526 -16.49 -2.09 -16.05
C THR A 526 -16.46 -2.77 -17.41
N ASN A 527 -16.88 -2.05 -18.41
CA ASN A 527 -16.86 -2.50 -19.81
C ASN A 527 -15.70 -1.87 -20.55
N ASP A 528 -15.23 -2.53 -21.61
CA ASP A 528 -14.17 -2.04 -22.48
C ASP A 528 -12.85 -1.74 -21.71
N LEU A 529 -12.52 -2.58 -20.73
CA LEU A 529 -11.30 -2.43 -19.91
C LEU A 529 -10.07 -2.37 -20.82
N ILE A 530 -9.23 -1.36 -20.61
CA ILE A 530 -7.98 -1.18 -21.34
C ILE A 530 -6.92 -2.09 -20.73
N VAL A 531 -6.46 -3.08 -21.48
CA VAL A 531 -5.48 -4.06 -21.02
C VAL A 531 -4.27 -4.04 -21.94
N GLU A 532 -3.08 -4.21 -21.38
CA GLU A 532 -1.87 -4.50 -22.16
C GLU A 532 -1.94 -5.94 -22.69
N GLU A 533 -1.87 -6.06 -24.00
CA GLU A 533 -1.92 -7.32 -24.73
C GLU A 533 -0.52 -7.65 -25.28
N PRO A 534 0.09 -8.78 -24.88
CA PRO A 534 1.35 -9.22 -25.48
C PRO A 534 1.13 -9.69 -26.91
N LEU A 535 2.00 -9.25 -27.81
CA LEU A 535 1.96 -9.60 -29.21
C LEU A 535 3.08 -10.57 -29.57
N ALA A 536 2.82 -11.43 -30.54
CA ALA A 536 3.86 -12.31 -31.09
C ALA A 536 5.01 -11.46 -31.67
N PRO A 537 6.28 -11.69 -31.29
CA PRO A 537 7.43 -10.91 -31.77
C PRO A 537 7.57 -10.87 -33.29
N SER A 538 7.01 -11.84 -34.02
CA SER A 538 6.96 -11.88 -35.51
C SER A 538 6.17 -10.71 -36.12
N THR A 539 5.34 -10.00 -35.30
CA THR A 539 4.63 -8.79 -35.73
C THR A 539 5.53 -7.56 -35.77
N GLY A 540 6.73 -7.64 -35.20
CA GLY A 540 7.64 -6.51 -34.97
C GLY A 540 7.33 -5.70 -33.72
N PHE A 541 6.34 -6.10 -32.94
CA PHE A 541 5.92 -5.46 -31.68
C PHE A 541 5.83 -6.51 -30.57
N THR A 542 5.94 -6.06 -29.32
CA THR A 542 5.80 -6.95 -28.15
C THR A 542 4.53 -6.71 -27.37
N LEU A 543 3.94 -5.51 -27.47
CA LEU A 543 2.78 -5.08 -26.69
C LEU A 543 1.85 -4.21 -27.53
N THR A 544 0.56 -4.23 -27.20
CA THR A 544 -0.45 -3.25 -27.59
C THR A 544 -1.38 -2.98 -26.40
N GLN A 545 -2.24 -1.97 -26.49
CA GLN A 545 -3.37 -1.78 -25.59
C GLN A 545 -4.67 -2.00 -26.35
N SER A 546 -5.58 -2.77 -25.76
CA SER A 546 -6.86 -3.14 -26.36
C SER A 546 -8.00 -3.05 -25.35
N ASN A 547 -9.20 -2.76 -25.81
CA ASN A 547 -10.43 -2.80 -25.01
C ASN A 547 -11.00 -4.23 -25.04
N ILE A 548 -10.49 -5.13 -24.22
CA ILE A 548 -10.76 -6.57 -24.31
C ILE A 548 -11.29 -7.20 -23.01
N GLY A 549 -11.63 -6.40 -22.02
CA GLY A 549 -12.05 -6.93 -20.73
C GLY A 549 -13.39 -6.41 -20.26
N LYS A 550 -14.09 -7.25 -19.50
CA LYS A 550 -15.25 -6.88 -18.70
C LYS A 550 -15.16 -7.48 -17.31
N ILE A 551 -15.32 -6.63 -16.31
CA ILE A 551 -15.25 -6.99 -14.89
C ILE A 551 -16.58 -6.61 -14.24
N GLU A 552 -17.11 -7.50 -13.39
CA GLU A 552 -18.26 -7.23 -12.56
C GLU A 552 -17.88 -7.32 -11.08
N ASN A 553 -18.19 -6.29 -10.32
CA ASN A 553 -18.05 -6.26 -8.88
C ASN A 553 -19.43 -6.15 -8.23
N THR A 554 -19.79 -7.14 -7.41
CA THR A 554 -21.01 -7.14 -6.61
C THR A 554 -20.65 -7.00 -5.14
N GLY A 555 -21.35 -6.15 -4.42
CA GLY A 555 -21.03 -5.93 -3.01
C GLY A 555 -22.23 -5.49 -2.18
N PHE A 556 -22.01 -5.58 -0.87
CA PHE A 556 -22.96 -5.14 0.14
C PHE A 556 -22.23 -4.34 1.20
N GLU A 557 -22.78 -3.17 1.52
CA GLU A 557 -22.29 -2.28 2.57
C GLU A 557 -23.39 -2.07 3.60
N ALA A 558 -23.03 -2.05 4.88
CA ALA A 558 -23.99 -1.74 5.94
C ALA A 558 -23.31 -0.98 7.08
N ASP A 559 -23.95 0.11 7.50
CA ASP A 559 -23.59 0.91 8.66
C ASP A 559 -24.71 0.84 9.69
N LEU A 560 -24.43 0.18 10.83
CA LEU A 560 -25.34 0.08 11.95
C LEU A 560 -24.82 0.92 13.11
N GLY A 561 -25.56 1.98 13.48
CA GLY A 561 -25.25 2.81 14.64
C GLY A 561 -26.26 2.59 15.77
N ILE A 562 -25.80 2.50 17.00
CA ILE A 562 -26.64 2.30 18.18
C ILE A 562 -26.18 3.23 19.31
N ASP A 563 -27.06 4.12 19.75
CA ASP A 563 -26.89 4.84 21.00
C ASP A 563 -27.35 3.95 22.17
N ILE A 564 -26.43 3.17 22.70
CA ILE A 564 -26.71 2.23 23.80
C ILE A 564 -27.18 2.99 25.03
N PHE A 565 -26.53 4.13 25.32
CA PHE A 565 -26.93 5.01 26.39
C PHE A 565 -26.78 6.48 26.01
N ARG A 566 -27.84 7.28 26.31
CA ARG A 566 -27.87 8.74 26.15
C ARG A 566 -28.22 9.37 27.49
N GLY A 567 -27.26 9.96 28.15
CA GLY A 567 -27.48 10.71 29.39
C GLY A 567 -26.61 11.95 29.44
N GLU A 568 -26.94 12.91 30.33
CA GLU A 568 -26.17 14.15 30.46
C GLU A 568 -24.71 13.93 30.88
N ASN A 569 -24.47 12.96 31.75
CA ASN A 569 -23.12 12.67 32.30
C ASN A 569 -22.48 11.43 31.71
N PHE A 570 -23.27 10.57 31.05
CA PHE A 570 -22.78 9.35 30.46
C PHE A 570 -23.46 9.13 29.12
N SER A 571 -22.67 8.82 28.10
CA SER A 571 -23.14 8.40 26.79
C SER A 571 -22.30 7.26 26.28
N TRP A 572 -22.93 6.34 25.56
CA TRP A 572 -22.28 5.24 24.87
C TRP A 572 -22.93 5.06 23.50
N ASN A 573 -22.14 5.34 22.47
CA ASN A 573 -22.49 5.09 21.08
C ASN A 573 -21.61 3.98 20.53
N SER A 574 -22.18 3.03 19.83
CA SER A 574 -21.52 1.93 19.17
C SER A 574 -21.94 1.88 17.71
N SER A 575 -21.00 1.62 16.81
CA SER A 575 -21.33 1.41 15.39
C SER A 575 -20.55 0.25 14.80
N VAL A 576 -21.17 -0.40 13.84
CA VAL A 576 -20.59 -1.49 13.04
C VAL A 576 -20.67 -1.09 11.58
N ASN A 577 -19.52 -1.03 10.92
CA ASN A 577 -19.46 -0.94 9.46
C ASN A 577 -19.12 -2.33 8.92
N PHE A 578 -19.86 -2.78 7.95
CA PHE A 578 -19.68 -4.07 7.29
C PHE A 578 -19.58 -3.86 5.78
N PHE A 579 -18.60 -4.52 5.16
CA PHE A 579 -18.37 -4.44 3.73
C PHE A 579 -18.00 -5.80 3.17
N THR A 580 -18.60 -6.15 2.02
CA THR A 580 -18.20 -7.32 1.22
C THR A 580 -18.22 -6.94 -0.26
N ASN A 581 -17.31 -7.50 -1.02
CA ASN A 581 -17.27 -7.38 -2.48
C ASN A 581 -16.79 -8.67 -3.12
N ASN A 582 -17.31 -8.94 -4.32
CA ASN A 582 -16.90 -10.06 -5.16
C ASN A 582 -16.65 -9.53 -6.58
N ILE A 583 -15.42 -9.64 -7.06
CA ILE A 583 -14.97 -9.09 -8.34
C ILE A 583 -14.66 -10.25 -9.28
N ILE A 584 -15.48 -10.41 -10.33
CA ILE A 584 -15.35 -11.52 -11.29
C ILE A 584 -15.01 -10.98 -12.67
N VAL A 585 -14.07 -11.62 -13.34
CA VAL A 585 -13.76 -11.41 -14.76
C VAL A 585 -14.87 -12.05 -15.58
N LYS A 586 -15.64 -11.26 -16.34
CA LYS A 586 -16.80 -11.75 -17.11
C LYS A 586 -16.48 -12.08 -18.54
N GLU A 587 -15.59 -11.30 -19.15
CA GLU A 587 -15.20 -11.46 -20.55
C GLU A 587 -13.75 -11.05 -20.73
N GLN A 588 -12.98 -11.83 -21.48
CA GLN A 588 -11.63 -11.48 -21.94
C GLN A 588 -11.29 -12.29 -23.20
N ASP A 589 -10.40 -11.77 -24.05
CA ASP A 589 -10.04 -12.41 -25.34
C ASP A 589 -8.92 -13.47 -25.21
N GLN A 590 -8.25 -13.50 -24.04
CA GLN A 590 -7.18 -14.45 -23.76
C GLN A 590 -7.60 -15.39 -22.63
N GLU A 591 -7.11 -16.62 -22.65
CA GLU A 591 -7.41 -17.60 -21.59
C GLU A 591 -6.96 -17.12 -20.24
N GLN A 592 -5.76 -16.52 -20.17
CA GLN A 592 -5.20 -15.91 -18.95
C GLN A 592 -4.44 -14.62 -19.25
N ILE A 593 -4.66 -13.57 -18.45
CA ILE A 593 -3.92 -12.30 -18.49
C ILE A 593 -3.20 -12.10 -17.17
N PHE A 594 -1.87 -12.10 -17.19
CA PHE A 594 -1.02 -11.88 -16.01
C PHE A 594 -0.80 -10.38 -15.81
N TYR A 595 -1.52 -9.76 -14.87
CA TYR A 595 -1.55 -8.30 -14.73
C TYR A 595 -0.74 -7.78 -13.53
N SER A 596 -0.45 -8.60 -12.53
CA SER A 596 0.49 -8.23 -11.49
C SER A 596 1.61 -9.25 -11.40
N GLY A 597 2.77 -8.73 -11.38
CA GLY A 597 4.07 -9.24 -11.48
C GLY A 597 4.35 -10.67 -11.12
N SER A 598 4.95 -11.42 -12.00
CA SER A 598 5.96 -12.36 -11.55
C SER A 598 6.91 -11.58 -10.66
N ILE A 599 6.89 -11.83 -9.36
CA ILE A 599 7.86 -11.25 -8.45
C ILE A 599 9.21 -11.79 -8.91
N PRO A 600 10.12 -10.95 -9.45
CA PRO A 600 11.43 -11.43 -9.85
C PRO A 600 12.25 -11.63 -8.59
N ALA A 601 12.05 -12.75 -7.96
CA ALA A 601 13.04 -13.20 -7.01
C ALA A 601 14.09 -13.98 -7.77
N GLY A 602 15.33 -13.67 -7.52
CA GLY A 602 16.44 -14.47 -8.02
C GLY A 602 16.26 -15.92 -7.58
N GLY A 603 16.00 -16.84 -8.53
CA GLY A 603 15.80 -18.26 -8.26
C GLY A 603 14.35 -18.70 -8.11
N ALA A 604 14.15 -19.95 -7.80
CA ALA A 604 12.86 -20.66 -7.77
C ALA A 604 11.91 -20.27 -6.62
N LEU A 605 12.23 -19.25 -5.83
CA LEU A 605 11.52 -18.94 -4.58
C LEU A 605 10.15 -18.31 -4.77
N LEU A 606 9.91 -17.65 -5.90
CA LEU A 606 8.65 -16.95 -6.15
C LEU A 606 8.20 -17.17 -7.59
N ARG A 607 7.33 -18.12 -7.76
CA ARG A 607 6.56 -18.28 -8.99
C ARG A 607 5.11 -18.04 -8.62
N GLY A 608 4.64 -16.85 -8.84
CA GLY A 608 3.26 -16.48 -8.58
C GLY A 608 3.01 -15.01 -8.88
N GLY A 609 1.79 -14.66 -9.10
CA GLY A 609 1.30 -13.33 -9.38
C GLY A 609 -0.20 -13.32 -9.41
N ASN A 610 -0.84 -12.22 -9.81
CA ASN A 610 -2.26 -12.21 -10.09
C ASN A 610 -2.52 -12.52 -11.55
N VAL A 611 -3.61 -13.23 -11.79
CA VAL A 611 -4.08 -13.61 -13.12
C VAL A 611 -5.56 -13.29 -13.24
N ALA A 612 -5.94 -12.68 -14.36
CA ALA A 612 -7.33 -12.60 -14.78
C ALA A 612 -7.64 -13.81 -15.67
N GLN A 613 -8.73 -14.51 -15.37
CA GLN A 613 -9.27 -15.63 -16.11
C GLN A 613 -10.79 -15.52 -16.11
N GLU A 614 -11.43 -15.75 -17.26
CA GLU A 614 -12.88 -15.64 -17.37
C GLU A 614 -13.59 -16.60 -16.40
N GLY A 615 -14.56 -16.08 -15.67
CA GLY A 615 -15.31 -16.79 -14.63
C GLY A 615 -14.66 -16.76 -13.24
N GLU A 616 -13.38 -16.41 -13.13
CA GLU A 616 -12.63 -16.38 -11.89
C GLU A 616 -12.59 -14.98 -11.23
N SER A 617 -12.17 -14.95 -9.97
CA SER A 617 -11.95 -13.71 -9.24
C SER A 617 -10.82 -12.88 -9.85
N LEU A 618 -10.98 -11.55 -9.88
CA LEU A 618 -9.88 -10.65 -10.22
C LEU A 618 -8.73 -10.70 -9.18
N GLY A 619 -8.99 -11.16 -7.95
CA GLY A 619 -8.00 -11.41 -6.92
C GLY A 619 -7.24 -12.73 -7.06
N SER A 620 -7.50 -13.52 -8.10
CA SER A 620 -6.89 -14.84 -8.29
C SER A 620 -5.37 -14.79 -8.28
N ILE A 621 -4.76 -15.65 -7.45
CA ILE A 621 -3.32 -15.81 -7.33
C ILE A 621 -2.93 -17.06 -8.12
N TYR A 622 -2.10 -16.91 -9.15
CA TYR A 622 -1.53 -18.05 -9.85
C TYR A 622 -0.19 -18.48 -9.26
N GLY A 623 0.10 -19.77 -9.39
CA GLY A 623 1.37 -20.32 -8.93
C GLY A 623 1.56 -21.75 -9.40
N THR A 624 2.52 -22.45 -8.81
CA THR A 624 2.66 -23.89 -9.01
C THR A 624 1.82 -24.64 -7.98
N ALA A 625 1.07 -25.64 -8.42
CA ALA A 625 0.23 -26.47 -7.56
C ALA A 625 0.94 -27.78 -7.15
N ILE A 626 0.42 -28.47 -6.17
CA ILE A 626 0.74 -29.88 -5.90
C ILE A 626 0.10 -30.71 -7.01
N GLN A 627 0.88 -31.55 -7.69
CA GLN A 627 0.33 -32.46 -8.69
C GLN A 627 -0.72 -33.40 -8.06
N ARG A 628 -1.83 -33.61 -8.76
CA ARG A 628 -2.90 -34.52 -8.36
C ARG A 628 -3.05 -35.66 -9.37
N ASP A 629 -3.45 -36.84 -8.87
CA ASP A 629 -3.83 -37.95 -9.74
C ASP A 629 -5.26 -37.79 -10.26
N ASP A 630 -5.74 -38.71 -11.09
CA ASP A 630 -7.09 -38.71 -11.69
C ASP A 630 -8.22 -38.76 -10.64
N ASN A 631 -7.92 -39.10 -9.38
CA ASN A 631 -8.86 -39.13 -8.26
C ASN A 631 -8.76 -37.87 -7.36
N GLY A 632 -7.90 -36.93 -7.71
CA GLY A 632 -7.67 -35.71 -6.96
C GLY A 632 -6.70 -35.85 -5.76
N ASN A 633 -6.06 -37.01 -5.57
CA ASN A 633 -5.08 -37.21 -4.51
C ASN A 633 -3.76 -36.49 -4.84
N PHE A 634 -3.11 -35.91 -3.86
CA PHE A 634 -1.77 -35.35 -4.00
C PHE A 634 -0.75 -36.42 -4.41
N VAL A 635 0.12 -36.07 -5.35
CA VAL A 635 1.20 -36.96 -5.79
C VAL A 635 2.47 -36.65 -5.04
N VAL A 636 3.08 -37.70 -4.44
CA VAL A 636 4.33 -37.65 -3.66
C VAL A 636 5.38 -38.48 -4.38
N ASN A 637 6.58 -37.92 -4.56
CA ASN A 637 7.70 -38.63 -5.21
C ASN A 637 8.37 -39.67 -4.30
N ALA A 638 9.31 -40.44 -4.82
CA ALA A 638 10.01 -41.48 -4.07
C ALA A 638 10.79 -40.95 -2.85
N ALA A 639 11.19 -39.67 -2.84
CA ALA A 639 11.88 -39.04 -1.73
C ALA A 639 10.92 -38.51 -0.64
N GLY A 640 9.61 -38.66 -0.82
CA GLY A 640 8.60 -38.18 0.12
C GLY A 640 8.21 -36.70 -0.03
N ASN A 641 8.58 -36.04 -1.14
CA ASN A 641 8.22 -34.66 -1.40
C ASN A 641 7.03 -34.58 -2.36
N TYR A 642 6.24 -33.53 -2.26
CA TYR A 642 5.20 -33.23 -3.24
C TYR A 642 5.79 -33.05 -4.64
N VAL A 643 5.07 -33.53 -5.63
CA VAL A 643 5.40 -33.29 -7.06
C VAL A 643 4.77 -31.96 -7.48
N VAL A 644 5.55 -31.13 -8.16
CA VAL A 644 5.11 -29.79 -8.57
C VAL A 644 4.43 -29.86 -9.94
N ALA A 645 3.18 -29.38 -10.01
CA ALA A 645 2.48 -29.12 -11.25
C ALA A 645 2.70 -27.66 -11.68
N GLN A 646 3.21 -27.47 -12.90
CA GLN A 646 3.44 -26.15 -13.51
C GLN A 646 2.20 -25.64 -14.26
N GLN A 647 1.35 -26.56 -14.67
CA GLN A 647 0.11 -26.33 -15.42
C GLN A 647 -0.99 -27.22 -14.86
N ASP A 648 -2.23 -26.79 -15.01
CA ASP A 648 -3.42 -27.58 -14.73
C ASP A 648 -3.73 -28.57 -15.89
N ALA A 649 -4.91 -29.17 -15.88
CA ALA A 649 -5.34 -30.13 -16.91
C ALA A 649 -5.57 -29.49 -18.29
N GLU A 650 -5.88 -28.21 -18.30
CA GLU A 650 -6.13 -27.39 -19.49
C GLU A 650 -4.84 -26.76 -20.06
N GLY A 651 -3.71 -26.93 -19.36
CA GLY A 651 -2.42 -26.36 -19.75
C GLY A 651 -2.22 -24.91 -19.30
N LEU A 652 -3.09 -24.41 -18.42
CA LEU A 652 -3.05 -23.06 -17.84
C LEU A 652 -2.20 -23.00 -16.57
N ALA A 653 -1.80 -21.81 -16.16
CA ALA A 653 -1.15 -21.63 -14.86
C ALA A 653 -2.18 -21.88 -13.74
N PRO A 654 -1.91 -22.79 -12.77
CA PRO A 654 -2.86 -23.10 -11.72
C PRO A 654 -3.21 -21.86 -10.87
N ILE A 655 -4.50 -21.65 -10.59
CA ILE A 655 -4.96 -20.72 -9.56
C ILE A 655 -4.84 -21.42 -8.21
N VAL A 656 -4.09 -20.79 -7.28
CA VAL A 656 -3.76 -21.39 -5.99
C VAL A 656 -4.33 -20.62 -4.79
N GLY A 657 -4.99 -19.48 -5.03
CA GLY A 657 -5.65 -18.68 -4.00
C GLY A 657 -6.39 -17.50 -4.58
N ASP A 658 -7.14 -16.79 -3.73
CA ASP A 658 -7.87 -15.54 -4.03
C ASP A 658 -7.56 -14.49 -2.96
N ALA A 659 -7.02 -13.34 -3.36
CA ALA A 659 -6.64 -12.27 -2.45
C ALA A 659 -7.83 -11.43 -1.93
N ILE A 660 -9.02 -11.61 -2.48
CA ILE A 660 -10.21 -10.83 -2.09
C ILE A 660 -10.79 -11.41 -0.80
N ALA A 661 -10.92 -10.56 0.21
CA ALA A 661 -11.51 -10.96 1.49
C ALA A 661 -13.01 -11.23 1.36
N ASP A 662 -13.52 -12.22 2.11
CA ASP A 662 -14.96 -12.53 2.20
C ASP A 662 -15.75 -11.33 2.71
N TYR A 663 -15.22 -10.66 3.77
CA TYR A 663 -15.75 -9.41 4.30
C TYR A 663 -14.74 -8.65 5.16
N GLN A 664 -15.04 -7.38 5.35
CA GLN A 664 -14.37 -6.52 6.33
C GLN A 664 -15.41 -5.92 7.27
N MET A 665 -15.09 -5.85 8.56
CA MET A 665 -15.97 -5.31 9.59
C MET A 665 -15.18 -4.43 10.55
N ASN A 666 -15.73 -3.26 10.86
CA ASN A 666 -15.23 -2.37 11.90
C ASN A 666 -16.26 -2.24 13.02
N PHE A 667 -15.84 -2.44 14.25
CA PHE A 667 -16.61 -2.22 15.46
C PHE A 667 -16.04 -1.02 16.19
N ILE A 668 -16.78 0.10 16.18
CA ILE A 668 -16.36 1.40 16.72
C ILE A 668 -17.19 1.74 17.94
N ASN A 669 -16.52 2.15 19.03
CA ASN A 669 -17.19 2.52 20.27
C ASN A 669 -16.73 3.88 20.76
N ASN A 670 -17.69 4.71 21.15
CA ASN A 670 -17.46 6.01 21.75
C ASN A 670 -18.19 6.06 23.11
N ILE A 671 -17.44 6.12 24.18
CA ILE A 671 -17.97 6.15 25.55
C ILE A 671 -17.52 7.45 26.20
N SER A 672 -18.45 8.24 26.67
CA SER A 672 -18.14 9.49 27.35
C SER A 672 -18.75 9.50 28.77
N TYR A 673 -17.94 9.88 29.75
CA TYR A 673 -18.35 10.09 31.13
C TYR A 673 -17.87 11.46 31.60
N LYS A 674 -18.78 12.43 31.70
CA LYS A 674 -18.45 13.83 32.03
C LYS A 674 -17.39 14.38 31.06
N ASN A 675 -16.20 14.61 31.58
CA ASN A 675 -15.06 15.18 30.85
C ASN A 675 -14.10 14.13 30.27
N LEU A 676 -14.39 12.85 30.46
CA LEU A 676 -13.58 11.74 29.98
C LEU A 676 -14.27 11.08 28.79
N SER A 677 -13.52 10.84 27.72
CA SER A 677 -14.02 10.12 26.52
C SER A 677 -13.07 9.00 26.14
N LEU A 678 -13.60 7.79 26.05
CA LEU A 678 -12.90 6.60 25.56
C LEU A 678 -13.45 6.25 24.18
N ASN A 679 -12.54 6.15 23.20
CA ASN A 679 -12.89 5.66 21.87
C ASN A 679 -12.02 4.45 21.57
N PHE A 680 -12.59 3.42 20.95
CA PHE A 680 -11.82 2.29 20.43
C PHE A 680 -12.47 1.71 19.18
N GLN A 681 -11.61 1.16 18.32
CA GLN A 681 -12.01 0.51 17.08
C GLN A 681 -11.35 -0.87 16.98
N ILE A 682 -12.17 -1.88 16.72
CA ILE A 682 -11.73 -3.23 16.39
C ILE A 682 -12.05 -3.45 14.91
N ASN A 683 -11.04 -3.87 14.16
CA ASN A 683 -11.19 -4.28 12.76
C ASN A 683 -11.11 -5.79 12.66
N HIS A 684 -11.96 -6.40 11.84
CA HIS A 684 -11.91 -7.80 11.47
C HIS A 684 -11.99 -7.93 9.94
N THR A 685 -10.99 -8.53 9.36
CA THR A 685 -10.98 -8.96 7.95
C THR A 685 -11.07 -10.48 7.96
N LYS A 686 -12.00 -11.05 7.21
CA LYS A 686 -12.19 -12.49 7.07
C LYS A 686 -11.93 -12.91 5.64
N GLY A 687 -11.19 -14.01 5.48
CA GLY A 687 -10.85 -14.55 4.16
C GLY A 687 -9.80 -13.71 3.42
N GLY A 688 -9.67 -13.99 2.15
CA GLY A 688 -8.57 -13.57 1.32
C GLY A 688 -7.33 -14.42 1.55
N ASP A 689 -6.62 -14.70 0.49
CA ASP A 689 -5.39 -15.49 0.54
C ASP A 689 -4.18 -14.57 0.35
N ILE A 690 -3.07 -14.95 0.99
CA ILE A 690 -1.78 -14.29 0.81
C ILE A 690 -0.68 -15.30 0.52
N LEU A 691 0.01 -15.11 -0.59
CA LEU A 691 1.24 -15.80 -0.89
C LEU A 691 2.36 -15.16 -0.07
N SER A 692 2.73 -15.75 1.06
CA SER A 692 3.80 -15.24 1.92
C SER A 692 5.07 -16.06 1.79
N SER A 693 6.04 -15.51 1.05
CA SER A 693 7.38 -16.07 1.03
C SER A 693 8.22 -15.69 2.26
N THR A 694 7.82 -14.64 3.01
CA THR A 694 8.43 -14.31 4.30
C THR A 694 8.16 -15.42 5.31
N VAL A 695 6.89 -15.82 5.50
CA VAL A 695 6.50 -16.90 6.41
C VAL A 695 7.14 -18.23 6.00
N ALA A 696 7.06 -18.57 4.71
CA ALA A 696 7.67 -19.79 4.18
C ALA A 696 9.18 -19.83 4.39
N THR A 697 9.88 -18.70 4.31
CA THR A 697 11.32 -18.63 4.54
C THR A 697 11.67 -18.75 6.03
N LEU A 698 10.91 -18.13 6.92
CA LEU A 698 11.09 -18.27 8.36
C LEU A 698 10.98 -19.73 8.79
N LEU A 699 9.96 -20.44 8.31
CA LEU A 699 9.76 -21.88 8.53
C LEU A 699 10.86 -22.69 7.86
N GLY A 700 11.05 -22.51 6.57
CA GLY A 700 11.98 -23.31 5.77
C GLY A 700 13.46 -23.17 6.19
N ARG A 701 13.82 -22.04 6.79
CA ARG A 701 15.16 -21.79 7.33
C ARG A 701 15.32 -22.20 8.80
N GLY A 702 14.26 -22.70 9.44
CA GLY A 702 14.32 -23.16 10.83
C GLY A 702 14.53 -22.03 11.84
N LEU A 703 13.91 -20.89 11.61
CA LEU A 703 14.14 -19.65 12.37
C LEU A 703 13.19 -19.48 13.55
N ILE A 704 11.93 -19.91 13.41
CA ILE A 704 10.85 -19.64 14.37
C ILE A 704 10.47 -20.87 15.18
N VAL A 705 9.73 -20.66 16.26
CA VAL A 705 9.40 -21.67 17.30
C VAL A 705 8.73 -22.92 16.76
N GLU A 706 7.91 -22.86 15.69
CA GLU A 706 7.31 -24.04 15.06
C GLU A 706 8.34 -25.02 14.52
N THR A 707 9.56 -24.59 14.34
CA THR A 707 10.65 -25.44 13.82
C THR A 707 11.52 -26.05 14.90
N GLU A 708 11.21 -25.86 16.20
CA GLU A 708 12.04 -26.34 17.32
C GLU A 708 12.09 -27.88 17.44
N ASP A 709 11.00 -28.57 17.08
CA ASP A 709 11.02 -30.04 17.06
C ASP A 709 11.91 -30.55 15.91
N ARG A 710 13.20 -30.78 16.18
CA ARG A 710 14.17 -31.29 15.21
C ARG A 710 14.13 -32.79 15.00
N LEU A 711 13.43 -33.52 15.84
CA LEU A 711 13.28 -34.97 15.79
C LEU A 711 11.98 -35.42 15.13
N GLY A 712 11.06 -34.50 14.92
CA GLY A 712 9.79 -34.76 14.25
C GLY A 712 9.98 -35.34 12.85
N THR A 713 9.04 -36.16 12.46
CA THR A 713 8.97 -36.75 11.14
C THR A 713 7.57 -36.64 10.58
N TYR A 714 7.49 -36.52 9.25
CA TYR A 714 6.24 -36.35 8.53
C TYR A 714 6.04 -37.42 7.49
N ILE A 715 4.80 -37.83 7.27
CA ILE A 715 4.36 -38.56 6.09
C ILE A 715 3.37 -37.63 5.38
N LEU A 716 3.75 -37.10 4.23
CA LEU A 716 2.88 -36.21 3.49
C LEU A 716 1.65 -36.96 2.99
N PRO A 717 0.43 -36.38 3.14
CA PRO A 717 -0.77 -37.02 2.60
C PRO A 717 -0.70 -37.10 1.08
N GLY A 718 -1.16 -38.22 0.51
CA GLY A 718 -1.19 -38.43 -0.93
C GLY A 718 -0.80 -39.83 -1.36
N VAL A 719 -0.59 -40.01 -2.65
CA VAL A 719 -0.23 -41.28 -3.30
C VAL A 719 1.11 -41.15 -4.02
N LYS A 720 1.79 -42.28 -4.17
CA LYS A 720 2.98 -42.41 -5.01
C LYS A 720 2.59 -42.51 -6.49
N ALA A 721 3.56 -42.38 -7.38
CA ALA A 721 3.33 -42.49 -8.82
C ALA A 721 2.68 -43.82 -9.27
N ASP A 722 2.77 -44.90 -8.47
CA ASP A 722 2.13 -46.16 -8.72
C ASP A 722 0.70 -46.27 -8.17
N GLY A 723 0.15 -45.18 -7.58
CA GLY A 723 -1.17 -45.12 -6.98
C GLY A 723 -1.24 -45.68 -5.54
N SER A 724 -0.15 -46.17 -4.99
CA SER A 724 -0.12 -46.63 -3.59
C SER A 724 -0.11 -45.46 -2.62
N VAL A 725 -0.74 -45.58 -1.46
CA VAL A 725 -0.71 -44.58 -0.40
C VAL A 725 0.73 -44.26 0.01
N ASN A 726 1.05 -42.97 0.11
CA ASN A 726 2.38 -42.55 0.56
C ASN A 726 2.65 -43.01 2.00
N ASN A 727 3.76 -43.69 2.21
CA ASN A 727 4.25 -44.10 3.52
C ASN A 727 5.72 -43.69 3.73
N THR A 728 6.26 -42.82 2.85
CA THR A 728 7.63 -42.34 2.96
C THR A 728 7.72 -41.30 4.06
N GLN A 729 8.54 -41.57 5.05
CA GLN A 729 8.79 -40.70 6.19
C GLN A 729 9.91 -39.70 5.84
N ILE A 730 9.69 -38.43 6.05
CA ILE A 730 10.65 -37.34 5.87
C ILE A 730 10.90 -36.65 7.22
N ASN A 731 12.08 -35.99 7.36
CA ASN A 731 12.41 -35.24 8.56
C ASN A 731 11.89 -33.79 8.49
N ASN A 732 11.97 -33.08 9.60
CA ASN A 732 11.52 -31.69 9.69
C ASN A 732 12.21 -30.76 8.68
N SER A 733 13.53 -30.84 8.54
CA SER A 733 14.26 -29.95 7.62
C SER A 733 13.81 -30.21 6.17
N GLN A 734 13.55 -31.45 5.78
CA GLN A 734 13.04 -31.81 4.47
C GLN A 734 11.58 -31.31 4.29
N TYR A 735 10.74 -31.41 5.31
CA TYR A 735 9.36 -30.91 5.26
C TYR A 735 9.36 -29.38 5.03
N PHE A 736 9.98 -28.63 5.91
CA PHE A 736 9.95 -27.16 5.85
C PHE A 736 10.77 -26.59 4.69
N PHE A 737 11.93 -27.17 4.38
CA PHE A 737 12.80 -26.65 3.34
C PHE A 737 12.36 -27.06 1.93
N SER A 738 12.11 -28.36 1.70
CA SER A 738 11.84 -28.87 0.36
C SER A 738 10.37 -28.78 -0.04
N ASN A 739 9.43 -28.85 0.90
CA ASN A 739 8.00 -28.83 0.59
C ASN A 739 7.32 -27.48 0.83
N LEU A 740 7.77 -26.70 1.83
CA LEU A 740 7.24 -25.35 2.02
C LEU A 740 8.05 -24.30 1.25
N LEU A 741 9.36 -24.15 1.57
CA LEU A 741 10.16 -23.07 1.02
C LEU A 741 10.44 -23.23 -0.48
N PHE A 742 10.82 -24.46 -0.92
CA PHE A 742 11.16 -24.77 -2.31
C PHE A 742 10.14 -25.69 -3.00
N GLY A 743 9.03 -25.99 -2.35
CA GLY A 743 7.93 -26.76 -2.88
C GLY A 743 6.98 -25.98 -3.79
N PRO A 744 5.80 -26.57 -4.05
CA PRO A 744 4.75 -25.89 -4.79
C PRO A 744 4.37 -24.53 -4.16
N THR A 745 3.99 -23.54 -4.96
CA THR A 745 3.50 -22.24 -4.48
C THR A 745 2.28 -22.41 -3.58
N GLU A 746 1.41 -23.36 -3.90
CA GLU A 746 0.21 -23.71 -3.11
C GLU A 746 0.50 -23.90 -1.61
N THR A 747 1.66 -24.42 -1.24
CA THR A 747 2.03 -24.64 0.18
C THR A 747 2.42 -23.37 0.94
N ARG A 748 2.50 -22.22 0.25
CA ARG A 748 2.87 -20.91 0.80
C ARG A 748 1.69 -19.93 0.79
N ILE A 749 0.52 -20.41 0.46
CA ILE A 749 -0.73 -19.65 0.53
C ILE A 749 -1.26 -19.77 1.97
N TYR A 750 -1.57 -18.64 2.57
CA TYR A 750 -2.13 -18.52 3.90
C TYR A 750 -3.42 -17.70 3.85
N ASP A 751 -4.43 -18.10 4.63
CA ASP A 751 -5.64 -17.31 4.84
C ASP A 751 -5.27 -16.03 5.61
N ALA A 752 -5.58 -14.88 5.04
CA ALA A 752 -5.24 -13.55 5.55
C ALA A 752 -6.24 -13.00 6.59
N SER A 753 -7.10 -13.85 7.14
CA SER A 753 -8.05 -13.45 8.19
C SER A 753 -7.30 -12.88 9.40
N VAL A 754 -7.74 -11.70 9.85
CA VAL A 754 -7.11 -11.01 10.97
C VAL A 754 -8.10 -10.18 11.76
N ILE A 755 -7.98 -10.22 13.09
CA ILE A 755 -8.66 -9.30 14.00
C ILE A 755 -7.64 -8.38 14.65
N ARG A 756 -7.95 -7.09 14.84
CA ARG A 756 -7.02 -6.12 15.42
C ARG A 756 -7.69 -5.04 16.23
N LEU A 757 -7.02 -4.59 17.27
CA LEU A 757 -7.32 -3.34 17.97
C LEU A 757 -6.68 -2.20 17.17
N GLN A 758 -7.44 -1.65 16.21
CA GLN A 758 -6.98 -0.65 15.25
C GLN A 758 -6.59 0.66 15.94
N GLU A 759 -7.44 1.10 16.86
CA GLU A 759 -7.23 2.34 17.61
C GLU A 759 -7.86 2.24 19.00
N VAL A 760 -7.21 2.87 19.97
CA VAL A 760 -7.80 3.20 21.27
C VAL A 760 -7.33 4.60 21.69
N SER A 761 -8.25 5.43 22.20
CA SER A 761 -7.93 6.75 22.70
C SER A 761 -8.73 7.09 23.94
N LEU A 762 -8.06 7.70 24.92
CA LEU A 762 -8.65 8.21 26.16
C LEU A 762 -8.37 9.71 26.25
N ALA A 763 -9.41 10.50 26.13
CA ALA A 763 -9.33 11.96 26.18
C ALA A 763 -9.93 12.53 27.47
N TYR A 764 -9.23 13.46 28.07
CA TYR A 764 -9.71 14.23 29.21
C TYR A 764 -9.77 15.71 28.87
N ARG A 765 -10.97 16.28 28.88
CA ARG A 765 -11.20 17.73 28.71
C ARG A 765 -11.20 18.41 30.07
N VAL A 766 -10.30 19.39 30.25
CA VAL A 766 -10.22 20.15 31.49
C VAL A 766 -11.51 20.96 31.69
N PRO A 767 -12.18 20.82 32.87
CA PRO A 767 -13.40 21.59 33.14
C PRO A 767 -13.16 23.09 33.10
N GLN A 768 -14.13 23.86 32.55
CA GLN A 768 -14.03 25.30 32.34
C GLN A 768 -13.65 26.06 33.62
N LYS A 769 -14.15 25.65 34.79
CA LYS A 769 -13.87 26.28 36.07
C LYS A 769 -12.36 26.36 36.44
N PHE A 770 -11.54 25.47 35.88
CA PHE A 770 -10.07 25.50 36.07
C PHE A 770 -9.39 26.39 35.02
N LEU A 771 -10.07 26.70 33.93
CA LEU A 771 -9.54 27.50 32.81
C LEU A 771 -9.87 28.99 32.92
N ASP A 772 -10.87 29.37 33.71
CA ASP A 772 -11.39 30.75 33.82
C ASP A 772 -10.35 31.80 34.19
N LYS A 773 -9.23 31.42 34.84
CA LYS A 773 -8.11 32.27 35.18
C LYS A 773 -6.86 32.05 34.32
N THR A 774 -6.99 31.29 33.24
CA THR A 774 -5.93 30.98 32.30
C THR A 774 -6.23 31.58 30.93
N PRO A 775 -5.26 31.67 30.02
CA PRO A 775 -5.53 32.12 28.66
C PRO A 775 -6.24 31.06 27.79
N PHE A 776 -6.53 29.88 28.35
CA PHE A 776 -7.11 28.78 27.60
C PHE A 776 -8.63 28.82 27.58
N GLY A 777 -9.25 28.90 26.41
CA GLY A 777 -10.68 28.65 26.20
C GLY A 777 -11.06 27.16 26.28
N ALA A 778 -10.14 26.27 25.89
CA ALA A 778 -10.29 24.82 26.06
C ALA A 778 -8.91 24.16 26.15
N LEU A 779 -8.82 23.08 26.96
CA LEU A 779 -7.60 22.27 27.07
C LEU A 779 -7.99 20.79 27.15
N THR A 780 -7.39 19.98 26.28
CA THR A 780 -7.68 18.53 26.20
C THR A 780 -6.34 17.77 26.18
N PHE A 781 -6.27 16.73 26.99
CA PHE A 781 -5.20 15.74 26.99
C PHE A 781 -5.74 14.41 26.45
N THR A 782 -5.04 13.80 25.54
CA THR A 782 -5.46 12.51 24.95
C THR A 782 -4.27 11.55 24.98
N VAL A 783 -4.48 10.35 25.46
CA VAL A 783 -3.56 9.21 25.30
C VAL A 783 -4.13 8.32 24.22
N GLN A 784 -3.29 7.87 23.28
CA GLN A 784 -3.73 7.15 22.08
C GLN A 784 -2.78 6.00 21.77
N GLY A 785 -3.34 4.95 21.20
CA GLY A 785 -2.60 3.82 20.67
C GLY A 785 -3.22 3.31 19.37
N PHE A 786 -2.36 2.88 18.47
CA PHE A 786 -2.74 2.39 17.14
C PHE A 786 -2.07 1.04 16.90
N ASN A 787 -2.83 0.09 16.35
CA ASN A 787 -2.37 -1.27 16.07
C ASN A 787 -1.67 -1.92 17.28
N LEU A 788 -2.26 -1.75 18.48
CA LEU A 788 -1.66 -2.22 19.73
C LEU A 788 -1.66 -3.74 19.84
N TRP A 789 -2.60 -4.38 19.21
CA TRP A 789 -2.76 -5.83 19.18
C TRP A 789 -3.44 -6.27 17.88
N TYR A 790 -3.03 -7.40 17.35
CA TYR A 790 -3.71 -8.13 16.28
C TYR A 790 -3.48 -9.63 16.44
N ASP A 791 -4.33 -10.40 15.78
CA ASP A 791 -4.26 -11.86 15.71
C ASP A 791 -4.64 -12.32 14.28
N ALA A 792 -3.64 -12.81 13.56
CA ALA A 792 -3.80 -13.43 12.23
C ALA A 792 -3.91 -14.95 12.41
N TYR A 793 -5.03 -15.35 12.95
CA TYR A 793 -5.29 -16.68 13.54
C TYR A 793 -5.22 -17.88 12.58
N ASN A 794 -4.98 -17.66 11.27
CA ASN A 794 -4.80 -18.70 10.26
C ASN A 794 -3.36 -18.72 9.69
N THR A 795 -2.43 -17.97 10.29
CA THR A 795 -1.01 -18.05 9.98
C THR A 795 -0.26 -18.74 11.11
N PRO A 796 0.96 -19.28 10.89
CA PRO A 796 1.77 -19.86 11.97
C PRO A 796 2.03 -18.84 13.08
N ASP A 797 1.75 -19.22 14.35
CA ASP A 797 1.83 -18.32 15.50
C ASP A 797 3.20 -17.67 15.65
N GLY A 798 4.28 -18.46 15.54
CA GLY A 798 5.64 -17.94 15.68
C GLY A 798 6.10 -17.06 14.51
N ALA A 799 5.38 -17.03 13.39
CA ALA A 799 5.65 -16.07 12.32
C ALA A 799 5.24 -14.65 12.74
N ASN A 800 4.28 -14.52 13.69
CA ASN A 800 3.69 -13.24 14.11
C ASN A 800 3.42 -12.32 12.92
N PHE A 801 2.87 -12.89 11.85
CA PHE A 801 2.72 -12.25 10.56
C PHE A 801 1.49 -11.34 10.55
N ASP A 802 1.62 -10.12 10.02
CA ASP A 802 0.51 -9.20 9.81
C ASP A 802 0.09 -9.19 8.33
N PRO A 803 -1.05 -9.80 7.94
CA PRO A 803 -1.48 -9.87 6.54
C PRO A 803 -1.74 -8.51 5.88
N ASN A 804 -1.87 -7.44 6.65
CA ASN A 804 -2.02 -6.09 6.11
C ASN A 804 -0.71 -5.52 5.52
N VAL A 805 0.43 -6.19 5.75
CA VAL A 805 1.72 -5.81 5.17
C VAL A 805 1.86 -6.50 3.81
N GLN A 806 1.21 -5.96 2.79
CA GLN A 806 1.33 -6.44 1.42
C GLN A 806 2.28 -5.56 0.61
N GLY A 807 3.03 -6.13 -0.32
CA GLY A 807 4.14 -5.45 -0.96
C GLY A 807 4.24 -5.58 -2.46
N VAL A 808 3.15 -5.55 -3.18
CA VAL A 808 3.17 -5.54 -4.65
C VAL A 808 3.34 -4.14 -5.25
N GLY A 809 3.48 -3.11 -4.42
CA GLY A 809 3.61 -1.73 -4.86
C GLY A 809 2.27 -1.07 -5.18
N VAL A 810 2.31 -0.06 -6.05
CA VAL A 810 1.12 0.66 -6.52
C VAL A 810 0.56 -0.07 -7.73
N GLY A 811 -0.72 -0.45 -7.69
CA GLY A 811 -1.39 -1.16 -8.78
C GLY A 811 -2.49 -2.09 -8.27
N ASN A 812 -3.00 -2.91 -9.16
CA ASN A 812 -4.09 -3.85 -8.87
C ASN A 812 -3.61 -5.17 -8.25
N GLY A 813 -2.30 -5.37 -8.10
CA GLY A 813 -1.74 -6.57 -7.48
C GLY A 813 -2.09 -6.70 -6.00
N GLN A 814 -2.54 -7.87 -5.57
CA GLN A 814 -2.99 -8.15 -4.21
C GLN A 814 -2.52 -9.53 -3.75
N GLY A 815 -2.45 -9.72 -2.43
CA GLY A 815 -2.22 -11.03 -1.84
C GLY A 815 -0.78 -11.52 -1.90
N PHE A 816 0.22 -10.62 -1.90
CA PHE A 816 1.64 -11.00 -1.91
C PHE A 816 2.42 -10.38 -0.78
N ASP A 817 3.23 -11.19 -0.13
CA ASP A 817 4.25 -10.77 0.81
C ASP A 817 5.59 -11.44 0.49
N PHE A 818 6.60 -10.62 0.31
CA PHE A 818 7.99 -11.02 0.30
C PHE A 818 8.87 -9.89 0.82
N LEU A 819 9.30 -10.00 2.07
CA LEU A 819 10.26 -9.06 2.69
C LEU A 819 9.75 -7.60 2.73
N ASN A 820 8.46 -7.42 2.88
CA ASN A 820 7.84 -6.08 2.91
C ASN A 820 8.14 -5.31 4.18
N GLY A 821 8.65 -5.99 5.17
CA GLY A 821 8.95 -5.49 6.49
C GLY A 821 7.79 -5.69 7.47
N PRO A 822 8.07 -5.43 8.75
CA PRO A 822 7.08 -5.60 9.79
C PRO A 822 6.09 -4.45 9.86
N SER A 823 4.90 -4.72 10.39
CA SER A 823 3.95 -3.68 10.76
C SER A 823 4.40 -2.91 12.01
N ALA A 824 3.87 -1.71 12.17
CA ALA A 824 4.16 -0.82 13.29
C ALA A 824 3.02 -0.79 14.30
N ARG A 825 3.33 -0.73 15.58
CA ARG A 825 2.44 -0.22 16.60
C ARG A 825 2.89 1.15 17.08
N ARG A 826 1.93 1.99 17.40
CA ARG A 826 2.19 3.37 17.79
C ARG A 826 1.39 3.72 19.04
N TYR A 827 2.01 4.38 20.01
CA TYR A 827 1.31 4.90 21.19
C TYR A 827 1.91 6.22 21.65
N GLY A 828 1.09 7.06 22.24
CA GLY A 828 1.55 8.37 22.64
C GLY A 828 0.45 9.26 23.21
N PHE A 829 0.73 10.54 23.23
CA PHE A 829 -0.20 11.51 23.77
C PHE A 829 -0.30 12.77 22.90
N THR A 830 -1.44 13.43 23.04
CA THR A 830 -1.73 14.71 22.38
C THR A 830 -2.23 15.72 23.41
N VAL A 831 -1.70 16.93 23.37
CA VAL A 831 -2.22 18.10 24.10
C VAL A 831 -2.80 19.08 23.09
N ARG A 832 -4.05 19.46 23.27
CA ARG A 832 -4.73 20.46 22.44
C ARG A 832 -5.23 21.60 23.31
N ALA A 833 -4.77 22.81 22.99
CA ALA A 833 -5.17 24.04 23.65
C ALA A 833 -5.84 25.00 22.64
N SER A 834 -6.95 25.60 23.03
CA SER A 834 -7.60 26.68 22.28
C SER A 834 -7.62 27.96 23.13
N PHE A 835 -7.37 29.09 22.45
CA PHE A 835 -7.25 30.43 23.05
C PHE A 835 -8.35 31.36 22.55
#